data_1d3402dc7f4271b3e15b4414f6430818
#
_entry.id   1d3402dc7f4271b3e15b4414f6430818
#
_cell.length_a   1.000
_cell.length_b   1.000
_cell.length_c   1.000
_cell.angle_alpha   90.00
_cell.angle_beta   90.00
_cell.angle_gamma   90.00
#
_symmetry.space_group_name_H-M   'P 1'
#
loop_
_entity.id
_entity.type
_entity.pdbx_description
1 polymer ?
#
loop_
_entity_poly.entity_id
_entity_poly.type
_entity_poly.pdbx_seq_one_letter_code
_entity_poly.pdbx_strand_id
1 'polypeptide(L)'
;MLFRSSTYILKGDFIMPEERKKHAQKIMILGVDGMDPRYTRYMVDQGKMPNVAEYIKRGACREDLVLLGGHPTITPPMWTTLATGCYANVHGITDFYRQHPDDLSGVCYALDSRDCKAEQLWNVTAEAGIKTLVFHWPGASWPPSSDSENLFVADGTSPGAMGMATSQTEGDLVFGASEKVKEAQYMSKVDPHAVAMCVVEELPDRSTNLGYDFAEAQTTGLDKMSLCQDWDPEKHSSPRIDLVQSYVRPATGWANAPADAKETVILLSRGLIRRPSLLLKNENGIYDTIAIYKNKKATEPIVTLKVGEVKSNIYDEGFNKKEEKFEVVRNMKVLQMAEDGSYVKMWISAAMNANVYDTWSPKRVYDYVKETCGPTPPTANIYEQTEELHQCMMTGWDIACQWQSAAIHEIVKREGIELVFSHMHVDDLVDHTFIHNLSKMVADGMKAHGMTEVSYEDYLRWQDELYVMTDKYLGTYKHFLDEGWSIIITSDHAQIASTYGHYPYLGNTNGYSARLFQKWGLLDFKRDENGNEIEEIDWTKTKAIPNRTMHININLKGRNPNGIVDPADKYQLEEEIITRLYDLKHPVTGNRIVALALRNRDAIVLGLGGPESGDIVYCIAEQYGVHHGDSLSTFQGEDHTSVSPIFIAAGAGFKSGVYTDRHIRQIDVAPTVAALLGVRFPAQCEGAPAYQILDWEF
;
A
#
# COMPACT_ATOMS: atom_id res chain seq x y z
N MET A 1 -48.51 -26.73 36.16
CA MET A 1 -49.00 -25.34 36.02
C MET A 1 -48.63 -24.84 34.64
N LEU A 2 -49.63 -24.80 33.76
CA LEU A 2 -49.50 -24.37 32.38
C LEU A 2 -49.59 -22.85 32.31
N PHE A 3 -48.52 -22.15 31.89
CA PHE A 3 -48.61 -20.75 31.52
C PHE A 3 -48.95 -20.64 30.03
N ARG A 4 -50.18 -20.20 29.78
CA ARG A 4 -50.62 -19.73 28.44
C ARG A 4 -50.01 -18.34 28.23
N SER A 5 -49.14 -18.21 27.20
CA SER A 5 -48.72 -16.91 26.69
C SER A 5 -49.79 -16.39 25.73
N SER A 6 -50.44 -15.31 26.13
CA SER A 6 -51.34 -14.55 25.27
C SER A 6 -50.51 -13.69 24.32
N THR A 7 -50.48 -14.04 23.06
CA THR A 7 -49.89 -13.25 21.99
C THR A 7 -50.83 -12.09 21.67
N TYR A 8 -50.52 -10.91 22.17
CA TYR A 8 -51.17 -9.66 21.71
C TYR A 8 -50.51 -9.29 20.36
N ILE A 9 -51.25 -9.52 19.27
CA ILE A 9 -50.91 -8.93 17.97
C ILE A 9 -51.44 -7.49 18.03
N LEU A 10 -50.54 -6.56 18.29
CA LEU A 10 -50.80 -5.14 18.04
C LEU A 10 -50.80 -5.00 16.49
N LYS A 11 -51.98 -4.78 15.89
CA LYS A 11 -52.10 -4.15 14.59
C LYS A 11 -51.62 -2.70 14.71
N GLY A 12 -50.31 -2.50 14.69
CA GLY A 12 -49.73 -1.21 14.40
C GLY A 12 -49.78 -1.04 12.88
N ASP A 13 -50.42 0.01 12.43
CA ASP A 13 -50.24 0.48 11.08
C ASP A 13 -48.73 0.64 10.88
N PHE A 14 -48.15 -0.17 9.99
CA PHE A 14 -46.80 0.04 9.48
C PHE A 14 -46.85 1.36 8.72
N ILE A 15 -46.48 2.45 9.39
CA ILE A 15 -46.13 3.69 8.72
C ILE A 15 -44.93 3.32 7.86
N MET A 16 -45.12 3.19 6.56
CA MET A 16 -44.02 3.09 5.63
C MET A 16 -43.09 4.26 5.92
N PRO A 17 -41.77 4.06 6.13
CA PRO A 17 -40.88 5.17 6.33
C PRO A 17 -41.07 6.14 5.18
N GLU A 18 -41.24 7.44 5.45
CA GLU A 18 -41.23 8.47 4.43
C GLU A 18 -40.01 8.21 3.53
N GLU A 19 -40.23 8.16 2.21
CA GLU A 19 -39.13 8.03 1.25
C GLU A 19 -38.11 9.14 1.56
N ARG A 20 -36.92 8.75 1.99
CA ARG A 20 -35.85 9.71 2.28
C ARG A 20 -35.53 10.47 1.00
N LYS A 21 -35.52 11.79 1.07
CA LYS A 21 -35.19 12.63 -0.07
C LYS A 21 -33.77 12.33 -0.60
N LYS A 22 -33.67 12.05 -1.89
CA LYS A 22 -32.40 11.88 -2.59
C LYS A 22 -31.86 13.25 -2.97
N HIS A 23 -30.67 13.63 -2.51
CA HIS A 23 -30.02 14.92 -2.76
C HIS A 23 -28.93 14.85 -3.84
N ALA A 24 -28.36 13.67 -4.06
CA ALA A 24 -27.46 13.37 -5.15
C ALA A 24 -27.94 12.13 -5.89
N GLN A 25 -27.86 12.14 -7.22
CA GLN A 25 -28.24 10.98 -8.04
C GLN A 25 -27.08 9.99 -8.18
N LYS A 26 -25.87 10.50 -8.27
CA LYS A 26 -24.65 9.73 -8.53
C LYS A 26 -23.49 10.27 -7.71
N ILE A 27 -22.71 9.39 -7.12
CA ILE A 27 -21.59 9.76 -6.27
C ILE A 27 -20.35 8.93 -6.63
N MET A 28 -19.17 9.56 -6.66
CA MET A 28 -17.87 8.89 -6.68
C MET A 28 -17.11 9.21 -5.42
N ILE A 29 -16.56 8.17 -4.76
CA ILE A 29 -15.57 8.29 -3.71
C ILE A 29 -14.24 7.87 -4.34
N LEU A 30 -13.40 8.87 -4.59
CA LEU A 30 -12.05 8.69 -5.15
C LEU A 30 -11.07 8.64 -3.99
N GLY A 31 -10.74 7.43 -3.57
CA GLY A 31 -9.73 7.17 -2.55
C GLY A 31 -8.34 7.16 -3.15
N VAL A 32 -7.41 7.92 -2.57
CA VAL A 32 -5.99 7.85 -2.88
C VAL A 32 -5.26 7.55 -1.57
N ASP A 33 -4.73 6.33 -1.48
CA ASP A 33 -4.02 5.84 -0.30
C ASP A 33 -2.78 6.69 -0.05
N GLY A 34 -2.59 7.10 1.20
CA GLY A 34 -1.44 7.90 1.59
C GLY A 34 -1.48 9.39 1.20
N MET A 35 -2.52 9.87 0.51
CA MET A 35 -2.59 11.28 0.08
C MET A 35 -2.67 12.24 1.27
N ASP A 36 -1.64 13.07 1.43
CA ASP A 36 -1.48 13.98 2.56
C ASP A 36 -2.20 15.32 2.35
N PRO A 37 -3.05 15.77 3.30
CA PRO A 37 -3.75 17.06 3.19
C PRO A 37 -2.82 18.26 3.23
N ARG A 38 -1.73 18.22 4.04
CA ARG A 38 -0.79 19.34 4.17
C ARG A 38 0.08 19.50 2.93
N TYR A 39 0.60 18.36 2.41
CA TYR A 39 1.38 18.37 1.18
C TYR A 39 0.50 18.76 -0.02
N THR A 40 -0.73 18.25 -0.08
CA THR A 40 -1.73 18.64 -1.10
C THR A 40 -2.00 20.16 -1.06
N ARG A 41 -2.22 20.73 0.13
CA ARG A 41 -2.43 22.18 0.28
C ARG A 41 -1.21 22.96 -0.21
N TYR A 42 -0.01 22.56 0.21
CA TYR A 42 1.24 23.16 -0.28
C TYR A 42 1.34 23.13 -1.80
N MET A 43 1.06 22.00 -2.44
CA MET A 43 1.10 21.84 -3.89
C MET A 43 0.03 22.67 -4.62
N VAL A 44 -1.17 22.76 -4.05
CA VAL A 44 -2.25 23.62 -4.56
C VAL A 44 -1.84 25.09 -4.50
N ASP A 45 -1.27 25.54 -3.39
CA ASP A 45 -0.82 26.92 -3.19
C ASP A 45 0.34 27.28 -4.12
N GLN A 46 1.16 26.30 -4.52
CA GLN A 46 2.20 26.45 -5.55
C GLN A 46 1.65 26.39 -7.00
N GLY A 47 0.35 26.14 -7.18
CA GLY A 47 -0.27 25.99 -8.49
C GLY A 47 0.09 24.68 -9.23
N LYS A 48 0.68 23.70 -8.54
CA LYS A 48 1.12 22.43 -9.12
C LYS A 48 0.01 21.34 -9.16
N MET A 49 -1.10 21.56 -8.45
CA MET A 49 -2.28 20.68 -8.45
C MET A 49 -3.56 21.42 -8.91
N PRO A 50 -3.64 21.83 -10.18
CA PRO A 50 -4.76 22.66 -10.68
C PRO A 50 -6.10 21.94 -10.71
N ASN A 51 -6.13 20.60 -10.86
CA ASN A 51 -7.38 19.83 -10.84
C ASN A 51 -7.93 19.72 -9.42
N VAL A 52 -7.10 19.44 -8.42
CA VAL A 52 -7.50 19.44 -7.00
C VAL A 52 -7.94 20.84 -6.58
N ALA A 53 -7.23 21.89 -7.01
CA ALA A 53 -7.66 23.28 -6.77
C ALA A 53 -9.08 23.57 -7.30
N GLU A 54 -9.44 23.02 -8.46
CA GLU A 54 -10.80 23.18 -9.02
C GLU A 54 -11.86 22.40 -8.21
N TYR A 55 -11.54 21.19 -7.68
CA TYR A 55 -12.42 20.49 -6.74
C TYR A 55 -12.66 21.30 -5.46
N ILE A 56 -11.61 21.86 -4.87
CA ILE A 56 -11.71 22.73 -3.69
C ILE A 56 -12.59 23.94 -3.98
N LYS A 57 -12.36 24.62 -5.09
CA LYS A 57 -13.12 25.81 -5.52
C LYS A 57 -14.61 25.51 -5.75
N ARG A 58 -14.94 24.33 -6.29
CA ARG A 58 -16.31 23.91 -6.60
C ARG A 58 -16.98 23.15 -5.45
N GLY A 59 -16.28 22.94 -4.35
CA GLY A 59 -16.71 22.05 -3.28
C GLY A 59 -16.70 22.67 -1.90
N ALA A 60 -16.72 21.78 -0.91
CA ALA A 60 -16.64 22.10 0.51
C ALA A 60 -15.63 21.16 1.19
N CYS A 61 -14.77 21.73 2.02
CA CYS A 61 -13.74 21.03 2.78
C CYS A 61 -13.33 21.86 4.00
N ARG A 62 -12.40 21.36 4.81
CA ARG A 62 -11.68 22.21 5.76
C ARG A 62 -10.62 23.03 5.03
N GLU A 63 -10.21 24.13 5.59
CA GLU A 63 -9.15 24.96 5.01
C GLU A 63 -7.82 24.19 4.91
N ASP A 64 -7.52 23.38 5.94
CA ASP A 64 -6.34 22.51 6.00
C ASP A 64 -6.51 21.17 5.26
N LEU A 65 -7.66 20.91 4.64
CA LEU A 65 -8.07 19.69 3.96
C LEU A 65 -8.12 18.44 4.85
N VAL A 66 -7.85 18.55 6.14
CA VAL A 66 -7.73 17.41 7.06
C VAL A 66 -9.08 16.75 7.33
N LEU A 67 -9.12 15.44 7.15
CA LEU A 67 -10.10 14.53 7.72
C LEU A 67 -9.60 14.02 9.08
N LEU A 68 -10.42 13.98 10.10
CA LEU A 68 -10.04 13.39 11.38
C LEU A 68 -10.03 11.87 11.26
N GLY A 69 -8.82 11.30 11.21
CA GLY A 69 -8.60 9.87 11.02
C GLY A 69 -8.89 9.02 12.24
N GLY A 70 -9.25 7.78 12.01
CA GLY A 70 -9.30 6.70 13.00
C GLY A 70 -7.93 6.11 13.30
N HIS A 71 -7.92 4.99 14.02
CA HIS A 71 -6.73 4.20 14.33
C HIS A 71 -7.03 2.70 14.17
N PRO A 72 -5.97 1.91 13.87
CA PRO A 72 -4.62 2.35 13.50
C PRO A 72 -4.64 3.07 12.15
N THR A 73 -3.68 3.94 11.89
CA THR A 73 -3.51 4.62 10.61
C THR A 73 -2.90 3.66 9.58
N ILE A 74 -3.66 2.63 9.25
CA ILE A 74 -3.28 1.49 8.39
C ILE A 74 -4.38 1.25 7.36
N THR A 75 -3.99 0.87 6.17
CA THR A 75 -4.85 0.70 4.99
C THR A 75 -6.14 -0.11 5.25
N PRO A 76 -6.12 -1.42 5.61
CA PRO A 76 -7.37 -2.17 5.73
C PRO A 76 -8.33 -1.64 6.82
N PRO A 77 -7.89 -1.27 8.03
CA PRO A 77 -8.78 -0.70 9.04
C PRO A 77 -9.45 0.59 8.59
N MET A 78 -8.68 1.51 7.98
CA MET A 78 -9.21 2.84 7.66
C MET A 78 -10.10 2.84 6.43
N TRP A 79 -9.78 2.05 5.39
CA TRP A 79 -10.71 1.84 4.27
C TRP A 79 -11.99 1.14 4.70
N THR A 80 -11.92 0.21 5.66
CA THR A 80 -13.11 -0.42 6.26
C THR A 80 -13.93 0.60 7.07
N THR A 81 -13.26 1.50 7.81
CA THR A 81 -13.91 2.62 8.53
C THR A 81 -14.69 3.53 7.56
N LEU A 82 -14.07 3.92 6.44
CA LEU A 82 -14.72 4.73 5.40
C LEU A 82 -15.94 4.03 4.78
N ALA A 83 -15.87 2.70 4.62
CA ALA A 83 -16.94 1.91 4.01
C ALA A 83 -18.13 1.62 4.94
N THR A 84 -17.89 1.53 6.26
CA THR A 84 -18.89 1.11 7.25
C THR A 84 -19.43 2.26 8.09
N GLY A 85 -18.66 3.35 8.23
CA GLY A 85 -18.99 4.47 9.11
C GLY A 85 -18.84 4.15 10.59
N CYS A 86 -18.03 3.14 10.96
CA CYS A 86 -17.72 2.81 12.34
C CYS A 86 -16.23 2.59 12.57
N TYR A 87 -15.80 2.64 13.82
CA TYR A 87 -14.39 2.46 14.19
C TYR A 87 -13.95 0.99 14.15
N ALA A 88 -12.63 0.78 14.19
CA ALA A 88 -12.01 -0.52 14.07
C ALA A 88 -12.45 -1.54 15.15
N ASN A 89 -12.72 -1.10 16.36
CA ASN A 89 -13.26 -1.95 17.42
C ASN A 89 -14.67 -2.49 17.12
N VAL A 90 -15.43 -1.84 16.25
CA VAL A 90 -16.78 -2.26 15.84
C VAL A 90 -16.73 -3.13 14.60
N HIS A 91 -16.02 -2.71 13.55
CA HIS A 91 -15.92 -3.52 12.33
C HIS A 91 -14.92 -4.68 12.44
N GLY A 92 -14.05 -4.71 13.45
CA GLY A 92 -13.18 -5.85 13.76
C GLY A 92 -11.89 -5.94 12.97
N ILE A 93 -11.66 -5.07 11.99
CA ILE A 93 -10.39 -4.98 11.24
C ILE A 93 -9.51 -3.98 11.96
N THR A 94 -8.60 -4.46 12.82
CA THR A 94 -7.84 -3.64 13.77
C THR A 94 -6.37 -3.46 13.41
N ASP A 95 -5.92 -4.05 12.30
CA ASP A 95 -4.55 -3.94 11.78
C ASP A 95 -4.53 -4.47 10.34
N PHE A 96 -3.39 -4.39 9.66
CA PHE A 96 -3.15 -5.03 8.36
C PHE A 96 -3.23 -6.56 8.47
N TYR A 97 -2.90 -7.07 9.64
CA TYR A 97 -2.97 -8.47 10.01
C TYR A 97 -3.93 -8.68 11.18
N ARG A 98 -4.64 -9.78 11.16
CA ARG A 98 -5.34 -10.30 12.33
C ARG A 98 -4.52 -11.36 13.04
N GLN A 99 -4.75 -11.54 14.33
CA GLN A 99 -4.11 -12.58 15.11
C GLN A 99 -4.51 -13.97 14.59
N HIS A 100 -3.52 -14.86 14.44
CA HIS A 100 -3.83 -16.26 14.16
C HIS A 100 -4.50 -16.90 15.39
N PRO A 101 -5.63 -17.63 15.23
CA PRO A 101 -6.42 -18.11 16.36
C PRO A 101 -5.68 -19.11 17.25
N ASP A 102 -4.80 -19.92 16.66
CA ASP A 102 -4.13 -21.03 17.35
C ASP A 102 -2.64 -20.77 17.61
N ASP A 103 -2.11 -19.64 17.15
CA ASP A 103 -0.70 -19.29 17.31
C ASP A 103 -0.54 -17.81 17.62
N LEU A 104 -0.16 -17.50 18.84
CA LEU A 104 -0.01 -16.11 19.30
C LEU A 104 1.14 -15.36 18.58
N SER A 105 2.11 -16.06 18.01
CA SER A 105 3.16 -15.46 17.16
C SER A 105 2.76 -15.35 15.69
N GLY A 106 1.73 -16.08 15.28
CA GLY A 106 1.24 -16.09 13.90
C GLY A 106 0.24 -14.99 13.60
N VAL A 107 0.23 -14.55 12.36
CA VAL A 107 -0.73 -13.56 11.85
C VAL A 107 -1.28 -13.99 10.50
N CYS A 108 -2.49 -13.52 10.17
CA CYS A 108 -3.14 -13.69 8.87
C CYS A 108 -3.50 -12.32 8.31
N TYR A 109 -3.52 -12.16 6.99
CA TYR A 109 -4.00 -10.91 6.39
C TYR A 109 -5.44 -10.58 6.78
N ALA A 110 -5.71 -9.32 7.10
CA ALA A 110 -7.04 -8.80 7.44
C ALA A 110 -7.72 -8.15 6.20
N LEU A 111 -7.66 -8.84 5.06
CA LEU A 111 -8.21 -8.37 3.78
C LEU A 111 -9.48 -9.12 3.35
N ASP A 112 -9.89 -10.13 4.11
CA ASP A 112 -11.09 -10.91 3.82
C ASP A 112 -12.33 -10.19 4.34
N SER A 113 -13.30 -9.92 3.46
CA SER A 113 -14.55 -9.23 3.84
C SER A 113 -15.35 -9.97 4.92
N ARG A 114 -15.17 -11.29 5.03
CA ARG A 114 -15.83 -12.13 6.05
C ARG A 114 -15.31 -11.88 7.47
N ASP A 115 -14.14 -11.26 7.59
CA ASP A 115 -13.59 -10.82 8.88
C ASP A 115 -14.22 -9.49 9.35
N CYS A 116 -14.84 -8.72 8.44
CA CYS A 116 -15.54 -7.49 8.77
C CYS A 116 -16.88 -7.79 9.46
N LYS A 117 -17.06 -7.27 10.67
CA LYS A 117 -18.24 -7.50 11.53
C LYS A 117 -19.31 -6.42 11.38
N ALA A 118 -19.07 -5.40 10.57
CA ALA A 118 -19.99 -4.31 10.32
C ALA A 118 -20.47 -4.32 8.86
N GLU A 119 -21.69 -3.82 8.66
CA GLU A 119 -22.29 -3.70 7.34
C GLU A 119 -21.59 -2.61 6.52
N GLN A 120 -21.22 -2.93 5.30
CA GLN A 120 -20.63 -1.98 4.35
C GLN A 120 -21.73 -1.19 3.62
N LEU A 121 -21.46 0.08 3.32
CA LEU A 121 -22.42 0.96 2.65
C LEU A 121 -22.81 0.45 1.25
N TRP A 122 -21.90 -0.16 0.52
CA TRP A 122 -22.21 -0.72 -0.81
C TRP A 122 -23.24 -1.85 -0.79
N ASN A 123 -23.38 -2.59 0.31
CA ASN A 123 -24.46 -3.56 0.46
C ASN A 123 -25.81 -2.84 0.61
N VAL A 124 -25.85 -1.81 1.44
CA VAL A 124 -27.06 -0.99 1.64
C VAL A 124 -27.54 -0.35 0.34
N THR A 125 -26.61 0.21 -0.44
CA THR A 125 -26.93 0.86 -1.71
C THR A 125 -27.37 -0.14 -2.78
N ALA A 126 -26.68 -1.28 -2.88
CA ALA A 126 -27.04 -2.34 -3.81
C ALA A 126 -28.41 -2.95 -3.52
N GLU A 127 -28.75 -3.16 -2.22
CA GLU A 127 -30.08 -3.59 -1.79
C GLU A 127 -31.17 -2.56 -2.09
N ALA A 128 -30.85 -1.27 -2.04
CA ALA A 128 -31.74 -0.19 -2.44
C ALA A 128 -31.89 -0.02 -3.96
N GLY A 129 -31.29 -0.88 -4.77
CA GLY A 129 -31.37 -0.85 -6.23
C GLY A 129 -30.39 0.12 -6.88
N ILE A 130 -29.46 0.70 -6.13
CA ILE A 130 -28.42 1.60 -6.65
C ILE A 130 -27.23 0.78 -7.14
N LYS A 131 -26.91 0.89 -8.43
CA LYS A 131 -25.77 0.19 -9.00
C LYS A 131 -24.47 0.74 -8.48
N THR A 132 -23.76 -0.09 -7.73
CA THR A 132 -22.57 0.27 -6.95
C THR A 132 -21.35 -0.48 -7.45
N LEU A 133 -20.30 0.26 -7.80
CA LEU A 133 -18.98 -0.26 -8.15
C LEU A 133 -18.02 -0.08 -6.96
N VAL A 134 -17.36 -1.15 -6.56
CA VAL A 134 -16.26 -1.15 -5.59
C VAL A 134 -15.00 -1.59 -6.34
N PHE A 135 -14.05 -0.69 -6.49
CA PHE A 135 -12.86 -0.88 -7.31
C PHE A 135 -11.59 -0.80 -6.46
N HIS A 136 -10.83 -1.90 -6.36
CA HIS A 136 -9.57 -2.01 -5.60
C HIS A 136 -9.67 -1.67 -4.10
N TRP A 137 -10.86 -1.66 -3.51
CA TRP A 137 -11.06 -1.23 -2.12
C TRP A 137 -10.59 -2.30 -1.13
N PRO A 138 -9.51 -2.06 -0.34
CA PRO A 138 -8.95 -3.06 0.55
C PRO A 138 -9.73 -3.23 1.85
N GLY A 139 -9.60 -4.39 2.47
CA GLY A 139 -10.08 -4.70 3.82
C GLY A 139 -11.46 -5.34 3.90
N ALA A 140 -12.48 -4.84 3.19
CA ALA A 140 -13.86 -5.30 3.41
C ALA A 140 -14.65 -5.60 2.13
N SER A 141 -14.01 -5.62 0.96
CA SER A 141 -14.73 -5.73 -0.31
C SER A 141 -14.71 -7.14 -0.93
N TRP A 142 -13.74 -7.97 -0.62
CA TRP A 142 -13.57 -9.29 -1.22
C TRP A 142 -13.50 -10.43 -0.19
N PRO A 143 -14.19 -11.58 -0.41
CA PRO A 143 -15.20 -11.77 -1.46
C PRO A 143 -16.40 -10.84 -1.28
N PRO A 144 -17.21 -10.59 -2.35
CA PRO A 144 -18.41 -9.75 -2.21
C PRO A 144 -19.28 -10.23 -1.06
N SER A 145 -19.72 -9.31 -0.23
CA SER A 145 -20.54 -9.61 0.97
C SER A 145 -22.06 -9.54 0.71
N SER A 146 -22.46 -9.32 -0.55
CA SER A 146 -23.85 -9.35 -1.02
C SER A 146 -23.94 -10.03 -2.38
N ASP A 147 -25.01 -10.78 -2.61
CA ASP A 147 -25.35 -11.41 -3.90
C ASP A 147 -26.21 -10.48 -4.80
N SER A 148 -26.36 -9.22 -4.44
CA SER A 148 -27.15 -8.26 -5.24
C SER A 148 -26.57 -8.10 -6.64
N GLU A 149 -27.43 -8.15 -7.66
CA GLU A 149 -27.05 -7.86 -9.06
C GLU A 149 -26.60 -6.39 -9.28
N ASN A 150 -26.87 -5.51 -8.31
CA ASN A 150 -26.46 -4.11 -8.33
C ASN A 150 -25.06 -3.89 -7.72
N LEU A 151 -24.41 -4.93 -7.20
CA LEU A 151 -23.05 -4.83 -6.65
C LEU A 151 -22.01 -5.35 -7.64
N PHE A 152 -21.05 -4.51 -7.97
CA PHE A 152 -19.92 -4.79 -8.83
C PHE A 152 -18.64 -4.63 -8.01
N VAL A 153 -17.83 -5.68 -7.88
CA VAL A 153 -16.55 -5.63 -7.16
C VAL A 153 -15.43 -5.99 -8.12
N ALA A 154 -14.48 -5.11 -8.27
CA ALA A 154 -13.35 -5.27 -9.16
C ALA A 154 -12.05 -5.34 -8.36
N ASP A 155 -11.36 -6.48 -8.46
CA ASP A 155 -10.06 -6.75 -7.85
C ASP A 155 -9.98 -6.34 -6.36
N GLY A 156 -10.96 -6.77 -5.58
CA GLY A 156 -11.08 -6.40 -4.16
C GLY A 156 -10.04 -7.02 -3.22
N THR A 157 -9.19 -7.92 -3.71
CA THR A 157 -8.12 -8.54 -2.91
C THR A 157 -6.75 -7.94 -3.19
N SER A 158 -6.64 -7.16 -4.25
CA SER A 158 -5.36 -6.59 -4.67
C SER A 158 -5.45 -5.08 -4.66
N PRO A 159 -4.98 -4.42 -3.62
CA PRO A 159 -4.72 -2.99 -3.71
C PRO A 159 -3.47 -2.75 -4.57
N GLY A 160 -3.53 -3.09 -5.85
CA GLY A 160 -2.43 -2.86 -6.78
C GLY A 160 -1.16 -3.65 -6.42
N ALA A 161 -0.08 -2.94 -6.19
CA ALA A 161 1.26 -3.52 -6.05
C ALA A 161 1.56 -4.27 -4.75
N MET A 162 0.63 -4.48 -3.87
CA MET A 162 0.94 -5.13 -2.58
C MET A 162 1.39 -6.60 -2.68
N GLY A 163 1.49 -7.15 -3.89
CA GLY A 163 2.00 -8.51 -4.10
C GLY A 163 1.19 -9.61 -3.40
N MET A 164 0.11 -9.22 -2.75
CA MET A 164 -0.79 -10.09 -2.01
C MET A 164 -1.82 -10.71 -2.92
N ALA A 165 -2.00 -10.11 -4.07
CA ALA A 165 -2.85 -10.70 -5.07
C ALA A 165 -2.18 -11.90 -5.70
N THR A 166 -2.97 -12.89 -5.96
CA THR A 166 -2.64 -14.01 -6.84
C THR A 166 -2.29 -13.56 -8.27
N SER A 167 -2.47 -12.29 -8.57
CA SER A 167 -2.29 -11.66 -9.87
C SER A 167 -0.83 -11.28 -10.18
N GLN A 168 -0.04 -10.87 -9.19
CA GLN A 168 1.38 -10.56 -9.42
C GLN A 168 2.24 -11.81 -9.20
N THR A 169 2.94 -12.26 -10.24
CA THR A 169 3.73 -13.51 -10.20
C THR A 169 5.22 -13.30 -9.99
N GLU A 170 5.74 -12.13 -10.34
CA GLU A 170 7.16 -11.75 -10.25
C GLU A 170 7.27 -10.26 -9.88
N GLY A 171 8.39 -9.86 -9.25
CA GLY A 171 8.72 -8.46 -8.97
C GLY A 171 9.43 -7.77 -10.13
N ASP A 172 9.73 -6.49 -9.95
CA ASP A 172 10.53 -5.69 -10.87
C ASP A 172 11.96 -6.22 -10.94
N LEU A 173 12.59 -6.07 -12.10
CA LEU A 173 13.99 -6.41 -12.30
C LEU A 173 14.73 -5.42 -13.20
N VAL A 174 16.03 -5.31 -13.00
CA VAL A 174 16.96 -4.65 -13.92
C VAL A 174 17.71 -5.70 -14.71
N PHE A 175 17.71 -5.54 -16.02
CA PHE A 175 18.49 -6.34 -16.94
C PHE A 175 19.66 -5.52 -17.45
N GLY A 176 20.85 -6.11 -17.42
CA GLY A 176 22.05 -5.55 -18.03
C GLY A 176 22.81 -6.60 -18.83
N ALA A 177 23.28 -6.22 -20.02
CA ALA A 177 24.14 -7.10 -20.81
C ALA A 177 25.34 -6.36 -21.36
N SER A 178 26.50 -7.03 -21.39
CA SER A 178 27.73 -6.45 -21.90
C SER A 178 28.64 -7.53 -22.54
N GLU A 179 29.57 -7.07 -23.37
CA GLU A 179 30.61 -7.96 -23.96
C GLU A 179 31.61 -8.52 -22.93
N LYS A 180 31.63 -7.91 -21.70
CA LYS A 180 32.47 -8.37 -20.57
C LYS A 180 31.91 -9.58 -19.87
N VAL A 181 30.58 -9.75 -19.89
CA VAL A 181 29.89 -10.86 -19.25
C VAL A 181 29.93 -12.10 -20.12
N LYS A 182 30.35 -13.25 -19.57
CA LYS A 182 30.51 -14.51 -20.30
C LYS A 182 29.22 -15.33 -20.33
N GLU A 183 28.46 -15.34 -19.25
CA GLU A 183 27.28 -16.17 -19.09
C GLU A 183 26.11 -15.35 -18.49
N ALA A 184 24.90 -15.72 -18.89
CA ALA A 184 23.70 -15.10 -18.32
C ALA A 184 23.41 -15.67 -16.93
N GLN A 185 23.17 -14.77 -15.97
CA GLN A 185 22.89 -15.10 -14.59
C GLN A 185 21.70 -14.27 -14.08
N TYR A 186 20.79 -14.94 -13.37
CA TYR A 186 19.71 -14.33 -12.61
C TYR A 186 20.13 -14.24 -11.14
N MET A 187 20.03 -13.07 -10.55
CA MET A 187 20.41 -12.80 -9.17
C MET A 187 19.21 -12.20 -8.44
N SER A 188 18.69 -12.93 -7.47
CA SER A 188 17.55 -12.47 -6.69
C SER A 188 17.98 -11.51 -5.59
N LYS A 189 17.27 -10.39 -5.48
CA LYS A 189 17.36 -9.44 -4.38
C LYS A 189 18.79 -9.01 -4.05
N VAL A 190 19.49 -8.56 -5.07
CA VAL A 190 20.84 -8.02 -4.91
C VAL A 190 20.83 -6.69 -4.17
N ASP A 191 21.97 -6.33 -3.63
CA ASP A 191 22.20 -5.02 -3.01
C ASP A 191 21.80 -3.89 -3.99
N PRO A 192 21.03 -2.90 -3.57
CA PRO A 192 20.64 -1.75 -4.38
C PRO A 192 21.81 -1.07 -5.10
N HIS A 193 22.95 -0.94 -4.47
CA HIS A 193 24.14 -0.35 -5.08
C HIS A 193 24.67 -1.16 -6.28
N ALA A 194 24.55 -2.49 -6.22
CA ALA A 194 24.91 -3.35 -7.33
C ALA A 194 24.01 -3.13 -8.54
N VAL A 195 22.75 -2.82 -8.31
CA VAL A 195 21.78 -2.50 -9.36
C VAL A 195 22.14 -1.20 -10.08
N ALA A 196 22.54 -0.16 -9.35
CA ALA A 196 22.97 1.11 -9.96
C ALA A 196 24.20 0.92 -10.86
N MET A 197 25.12 0.06 -10.47
CA MET A 197 26.33 -0.25 -11.22
C MET A 197 26.17 -1.30 -12.33
N CYS A 198 25.01 -1.92 -12.40
CA CYS A 198 24.56 -2.96 -13.33
C CYS A 198 25.57 -3.36 -14.43
N VAL A 199 25.78 -4.66 -14.58
CA VAL A 199 26.68 -5.25 -15.58
C VAL A 199 28.17 -4.99 -15.31
N VAL A 200 28.61 -5.51 -14.19
CA VAL A 200 30.03 -5.66 -13.85
C VAL A 200 30.41 -7.13 -13.79
N GLU A 201 31.66 -7.47 -13.99
CA GLU A 201 32.13 -8.86 -13.91
C GLU A 201 31.98 -9.44 -12.50
N GLU A 202 32.19 -8.60 -11.49
CA GLU A 202 31.97 -8.91 -10.08
C GLU A 202 31.08 -7.82 -9.48
N LEU A 203 30.01 -8.21 -8.79
CA LEU A 203 29.18 -7.29 -8.05
C LEU A 203 29.91 -6.85 -6.77
N PRO A 204 29.87 -5.57 -6.41
CA PRO A 204 30.43 -5.13 -5.15
C PRO A 204 29.78 -5.90 -3.99
N ASP A 205 30.58 -6.44 -3.10
CA ASP A 205 30.09 -6.97 -1.82
C ASP A 205 29.70 -5.79 -0.95
N ARG A 206 28.42 -5.49 -0.90
CA ARG A 206 27.83 -4.51 0.00
C ARG A 206 26.78 -5.19 0.85
N SER A 207 27.24 -5.92 1.82
CA SER A 207 26.40 -6.53 2.85
C SER A 207 25.82 -5.50 3.83
N THR A 208 26.16 -4.22 3.68
CA THR A 208 25.66 -3.18 4.56
C THR A 208 24.19 -2.93 4.32
N ASN A 209 23.46 -2.94 5.38
CA ASN A 209 22.10 -2.55 5.40
C ASN A 209 21.92 -1.06 5.07
N LEU A 210 20.94 -0.78 4.24
CA LEU A 210 20.47 0.57 3.96
C LEU A 210 19.29 0.95 4.85
N GLY A 211 19.04 0.19 5.92
CA GLY A 211 17.90 0.39 6.79
C GLY A 211 18.03 1.61 7.68
N TYR A 212 17.02 1.78 8.42
CA TYR A 212 16.77 2.88 9.33
C TYR A 212 17.85 3.10 10.38
N ASP A 213 18.49 2.02 10.81
CA ASP A 213 19.60 2.08 11.77
C ASP A 213 20.76 2.90 11.29
N PHE A 214 21.00 2.86 9.99
CA PHE A 214 22.05 3.63 9.39
C PHE A 214 21.71 5.12 9.41
N ALA A 215 20.52 5.49 8.93
CA ALA A 215 20.07 6.87 8.95
C ALA A 215 20.06 7.41 10.40
N GLU A 216 19.56 6.63 11.34
CA GLU A 216 19.52 7.00 12.75
C GLU A 216 20.93 7.07 13.37
N ALA A 217 21.79 6.10 13.10
CA ALA A 217 23.19 6.15 13.54
C ALA A 217 23.93 7.37 13.01
N GLN A 218 23.64 7.77 11.77
CA GLN A 218 24.22 8.97 11.18
C GLN A 218 23.68 10.25 11.80
N THR A 219 22.38 10.35 11.96
CA THR A 219 21.72 11.54 12.50
C THR A 219 21.96 11.73 13.99
N THR A 220 22.20 10.65 14.71
CA THR A 220 22.44 10.68 16.17
C THR A 220 23.89 10.60 16.57
N GLY A 221 24.81 10.37 15.63
CA GLY A 221 26.24 10.21 15.90
C GLY A 221 26.60 8.92 16.64
N LEU A 222 25.75 7.91 16.56
CA LEU A 222 26.01 6.59 17.15
C LEU A 222 26.69 5.69 16.12
N ASP A 223 27.86 5.16 16.46
CA ASP A 223 28.53 4.11 15.66
C ASP A 223 27.75 2.78 15.68
N LYS A 224 27.00 2.56 16.73
CA LYS A 224 26.11 1.42 16.92
C LYS A 224 24.89 1.86 17.69
N MET A 225 23.73 1.58 17.18
CA MET A 225 22.51 1.77 17.92
C MET A 225 22.42 0.74 19.04
N SER A 226 22.43 1.23 20.28
CA SER A 226 22.31 0.36 21.46
C SER A 226 20.98 -0.41 21.49
N LEU A 227 19.99 0.05 20.75
CA LEU A 227 18.68 -0.56 20.62
C LEU A 227 18.63 -1.66 19.55
N CYS A 228 19.56 -1.65 18.59
CA CYS A 228 19.66 -2.59 17.48
C CYS A 228 20.91 -3.50 17.57
N GLN A 229 21.40 -3.78 18.77
CA GLN A 229 22.59 -4.62 18.96
C GLN A 229 22.48 -6.01 18.35
N ASP A 230 21.27 -6.53 18.23
CA ASP A 230 20.97 -7.84 17.68
C ASP A 230 20.47 -7.76 16.23
N TRP A 231 20.67 -6.62 15.57
CA TRP A 231 20.19 -6.37 14.23
C TRP A 231 21.04 -7.15 13.21
N ASP A 232 20.37 -7.95 12.39
CA ASP A 232 20.96 -8.79 11.36
C ASP A 232 20.72 -8.18 9.98
N PRO A 233 21.77 -7.68 9.31
CA PRO A 233 21.61 -7.06 7.98
C PRO A 233 20.95 -7.98 6.96
N GLU A 234 21.17 -9.29 7.03
CA GLU A 234 20.57 -10.24 6.09
C GLU A 234 19.07 -10.40 6.30
N LYS A 235 18.60 -10.26 7.53
CA LYS A 235 17.18 -10.39 7.90
C LYS A 235 16.41 -9.09 7.81
N HIS A 236 17.05 -7.97 8.08
CA HIS A 236 16.42 -6.67 8.25
C HIS A 236 16.78 -5.67 7.14
N SER A 237 17.52 -6.11 6.11
CA SER A 237 17.89 -5.26 4.98
C SER A 237 16.65 -4.74 4.22
N SER A 238 16.77 -3.53 3.68
CA SER A 238 15.79 -2.95 2.77
C SER A 238 15.42 -3.91 1.64
N PRO A 239 14.19 -3.85 1.12
CA PRO A 239 13.82 -4.59 -0.06
C PRO A 239 14.83 -4.37 -1.19
N ARG A 240 15.19 -5.44 -1.87
CA ARG A 240 16.16 -5.45 -2.96
C ARG A 240 15.46 -5.82 -4.26
N ILE A 241 15.97 -5.32 -5.36
CA ILE A 241 15.45 -5.64 -6.70
C ILE A 241 16.19 -6.83 -7.29
N ASP A 242 15.56 -7.58 -8.18
CA ASP A 242 16.22 -8.65 -8.92
C ASP A 242 17.07 -8.05 -10.03
N LEU A 243 18.26 -8.65 -10.27
CA LEU A 243 19.19 -8.26 -11.30
C LEU A 243 19.45 -9.44 -12.24
N VAL A 244 19.41 -9.18 -13.55
CA VAL A 244 19.84 -10.14 -14.57
C VAL A 244 21.04 -9.58 -15.29
N GLN A 245 22.19 -10.25 -15.19
CA GLN A 245 23.35 -9.99 -16.03
C GLN A 245 23.38 -10.94 -17.23
N SER A 246 23.80 -10.45 -18.39
CA SER A 246 23.94 -11.28 -19.58
C SER A 246 25.09 -10.80 -20.49
N TYR A 247 25.48 -11.68 -21.39
CA TYR A 247 26.48 -11.40 -22.40
C TYR A 247 25.91 -10.58 -23.55
N VAL A 248 26.78 -9.86 -24.26
CA VAL A 248 26.55 -9.35 -25.62
C VAL A 248 27.58 -10.00 -26.52
N ARG A 249 27.17 -10.52 -27.69
CA ARG A 249 28.05 -11.12 -28.69
C ARG A 249 27.40 -11.04 -30.08
N PRO A 250 28.15 -11.27 -31.18
CA PRO A 250 27.56 -11.37 -32.52
C PRO A 250 26.45 -12.41 -32.59
N ALA A 251 25.35 -12.06 -33.25
CA ALA A 251 24.19 -12.94 -33.37
C ALA A 251 24.50 -14.19 -34.18
N THR A 252 24.16 -15.37 -33.65
CA THR A 252 24.40 -16.66 -34.31
C THR A 252 23.20 -17.60 -34.15
N GLY A 253 22.90 -18.36 -35.23
CA GLY A 253 21.85 -19.39 -35.19
C GLY A 253 20.41 -18.85 -35.18
N TRP A 254 20.21 -17.64 -35.66
CA TRP A 254 18.89 -17.01 -35.81
C TRP A 254 18.29 -17.29 -37.18
N ALA A 255 16.98 -17.42 -37.24
CA ALA A 255 16.26 -17.56 -38.52
C ALA A 255 16.29 -16.27 -39.32
N ASN A 256 16.12 -15.12 -38.69
CA ASN A 256 15.98 -13.80 -39.32
C ASN A 256 16.72 -12.71 -38.51
N ALA A 257 18.07 -12.80 -38.41
CA ALA A 257 18.86 -11.73 -37.82
C ALA A 257 19.61 -10.96 -38.93
N PRO A 258 19.66 -9.61 -38.88
CA PRO A 258 20.59 -8.84 -39.68
C PRO A 258 22.04 -9.30 -39.50
N ALA A 259 22.88 -9.20 -40.54
CA ALA A 259 24.24 -9.71 -40.51
C ALA A 259 25.14 -9.10 -39.44
N ASP A 260 24.85 -7.85 -39.05
CA ASP A 260 25.58 -7.07 -38.06
C ASP A 260 24.84 -7.00 -36.70
N ALA A 261 23.77 -7.77 -36.50
CA ALA A 261 23.08 -7.82 -35.23
C ALA A 261 23.95 -8.46 -34.15
N LYS A 262 23.82 -7.96 -32.93
CA LYS A 262 24.33 -8.61 -31.71
C LYS A 262 23.20 -9.32 -30.97
N GLU A 263 23.56 -10.31 -30.18
CA GLU A 263 22.58 -11.06 -29.38
C GLU A 263 22.89 -11.01 -27.89
N THR A 264 21.85 -11.11 -27.14
CA THR A 264 21.87 -11.34 -25.69
C THR A 264 20.73 -12.28 -25.29
N VAL A 265 20.58 -12.61 -24.00
CA VAL A 265 19.47 -13.38 -23.48
C VAL A 265 18.98 -12.76 -22.18
N ILE A 266 17.68 -12.51 -22.10
CA ILE A 266 17.02 -12.07 -20.87
C ILE A 266 16.52 -13.31 -20.12
N LEU A 267 16.78 -13.36 -18.82
CA LEU A 267 16.26 -14.39 -17.94
C LEU A 267 15.09 -13.81 -17.15
N LEU A 268 13.95 -14.50 -17.18
CA LEU A 268 12.74 -14.13 -16.44
C LEU A 268 12.31 -15.29 -15.53
N SER A 269 11.38 -15.05 -14.61
CA SER A 269 10.86 -16.07 -13.68
C SER A 269 11.99 -16.84 -12.98
N ARG A 270 12.90 -16.10 -12.35
CA ARG A 270 14.06 -16.67 -11.63
C ARG A 270 14.94 -17.58 -12.51
N GLY A 271 14.99 -17.27 -13.83
CA GLY A 271 15.78 -18.01 -14.81
C GLY A 271 15.06 -19.18 -15.50
N LEU A 272 13.80 -19.48 -15.11
CA LEU A 272 12.99 -20.52 -15.76
C LEU A 272 12.61 -20.19 -17.20
N ILE A 273 12.56 -18.90 -17.53
CA ILE A 273 12.28 -18.41 -18.88
C ILE A 273 13.51 -17.74 -19.46
N ARG A 274 13.83 -18.08 -20.70
CA ARG A 274 14.93 -17.49 -21.48
C ARG A 274 14.34 -16.80 -22.71
N ARG A 275 14.63 -15.49 -22.86
CA ARG A 275 14.21 -14.70 -24.02
C ARG A 275 15.45 -14.24 -24.80
N PRO A 276 15.83 -14.96 -25.89
CA PRO A 276 16.87 -14.50 -26.74
C PRO A 276 16.48 -13.19 -27.40
N SER A 277 17.41 -12.24 -27.45
CA SER A 277 17.15 -10.88 -27.89
C SER A 277 18.25 -10.42 -28.88
N LEU A 278 17.85 -9.61 -29.84
CA LEU A 278 18.74 -8.98 -30.79
C LEU A 278 18.92 -7.50 -30.47
N LEU A 279 20.16 -7.03 -30.49
CA LEU A 279 20.50 -5.62 -30.53
C LEU A 279 20.68 -5.23 -32.00
N LEU A 280 19.96 -4.20 -32.44
CA LEU A 280 19.81 -3.79 -33.82
C LEU A 280 20.26 -2.34 -34.02
N LYS A 281 20.85 -2.08 -35.19
CA LYS A 281 21.23 -0.74 -35.60
C LYS A 281 20.07 0.01 -36.25
N ASN A 282 20.08 1.32 -36.06
CA ASN A 282 19.27 2.24 -36.85
C ASN A 282 19.91 2.58 -38.21
N GLU A 283 19.27 3.44 -38.97
CA GLU A 283 19.69 3.89 -40.28
C GLU A 283 21.08 4.57 -40.29
N ASN A 284 21.50 5.11 -39.14
CA ASN A 284 22.81 5.76 -38.95
C ASN A 284 23.92 4.78 -38.55
N GLY A 285 23.61 3.48 -38.45
CA GLY A 285 24.55 2.45 -38.05
C GLY A 285 24.82 2.36 -36.55
N ILE A 286 24.04 3.03 -35.73
CA ILE A 286 24.13 3.06 -34.27
C ILE A 286 23.16 2.05 -33.68
N TYR A 287 23.60 1.27 -32.70
CA TYR A 287 22.70 0.38 -31.96
C TYR A 287 21.81 1.20 -31.02
N ASP A 288 20.52 1.15 -31.25
CA ASP A 288 19.50 1.87 -30.42
C ASP A 288 18.26 1.03 -30.14
N THR A 289 18.21 -0.19 -30.64
CA THR A 289 16.97 -1.00 -30.60
C THR A 289 17.27 -2.40 -30.07
N ILE A 290 16.38 -2.92 -29.18
CA ILE A 290 16.37 -4.32 -28.77
C ILE A 290 15.07 -4.99 -29.24
N ALA A 291 15.17 -6.16 -29.83
CA ALA A 291 14.04 -7.01 -30.22
C ALA A 291 14.11 -8.32 -29.45
N ILE A 292 13.06 -8.61 -28.66
CA ILE A 292 12.97 -9.74 -27.73
C ILE A 292 12.11 -10.83 -28.35
N TYR A 293 12.61 -12.06 -28.39
CA TYR A 293 11.95 -13.18 -29.06
C TYR A 293 11.65 -14.34 -28.10
N LYS A 294 10.62 -15.12 -28.41
CA LYS A 294 10.30 -16.35 -27.70
C LYS A 294 11.42 -17.39 -27.82
N ASN A 295 12.02 -17.48 -29.00
CA ASN A 295 13.17 -18.32 -29.32
C ASN A 295 13.83 -17.82 -30.62
N LYS A 296 15.06 -18.29 -30.94
CA LYS A 296 15.83 -17.86 -32.13
C LYS A 296 15.20 -18.26 -33.49
N LYS A 297 14.19 -19.13 -33.51
CA LYS A 297 13.47 -19.55 -34.72
C LYS A 297 12.19 -18.76 -34.95
N ALA A 298 11.75 -17.96 -33.98
CA ALA A 298 10.56 -17.13 -34.14
C ALA A 298 10.80 -16.07 -35.21
N THR A 299 9.80 -15.86 -36.07
CA THR A 299 9.82 -14.87 -37.16
C THR A 299 9.54 -13.47 -36.66
N GLU A 300 8.71 -13.36 -35.63
CA GLU A 300 8.30 -12.10 -35.02
C GLU A 300 8.81 -11.99 -33.57
N PRO A 301 9.23 -10.80 -33.15
CA PRO A 301 9.58 -10.54 -31.77
C PRO A 301 8.32 -10.48 -30.90
N ILE A 302 8.45 -10.80 -29.59
CA ILE A 302 7.44 -10.51 -28.58
C ILE A 302 7.25 -8.99 -28.48
N VAL A 303 8.37 -8.26 -28.47
CA VAL A 303 8.39 -6.80 -28.41
C VAL A 303 9.69 -6.27 -29.02
N THR A 304 9.62 -5.08 -29.59
CA THR A 304 10.78 -4.29 -30.03
C THR A 304 10.72 -2.93 -29.33
N LEU A 305 11.85 -2.49 -28.75
CA LEU A 305 11.98 -1.22 -28.03
C LEU A 305 13.22 -0.47 -28.48
N LYS A 306 13.09 0.84 -28.56
CA LYS A 306 14.23 1.77 -28.71
C LYS A 306 14.70 2.29 -27.35
N VAL A 307 15.91 2.82 -27.32
CA VAL A 307 16.43 3.50 -26.14
C VAL A 307 15.46 4.61 -25.68
N GLY A 308 15.12 4.61 -24.40
CA GLY A 308 14.16 5.55 -23.80
C GLY A 308 12.68 5.21 -24.03
N GLU A 309 12.37 4.27 -24.96
CA GLU A 309 10.98 3.87 -25.21
C GLU A 309 10.44 2.99 -24.10
N VAL A 310 9.17 3.28 -23.71
CA VAL A 310 8.37 2.46 -22.82
C VAL A 310 7.33 1.69 -23.63
N LYS A 311 7.25 0.39 -23.42
CA LYS A 311 6.17 -0.46 -23.94
C LYS A 311 5.43 -1.09 -22.75
N SER A 312 4.12 -0.94 -22.76
CA SER A 312 3.21 -1.54 -21.78
C SER A 312 2.40 -2.69 -22.38
N ASN A 313 1.75 -3.46 -21.53
CA ASN A 313 0.90 -4.59 -21.93
C ASN A 313 1.61 -5.61 -22.83
N ILE A 314 2.89 -5.87 -22.57
CA ILE A 314 3.66 -6.88 -23.30
C ILE A 314 3.25 -8.26 -22.78
N TYR A 315 2.53 -9.02 -23.60
CA TYR A 315 2.12 -10.39 -23.26
C TYR A 315 3.30 -11.35 -23.38
N ASP A 316 3.49 -12.13 -22.32
CA ASP A 316 4.52 -13.18 -22.27
C ASP A 316 4.09 -14.31 -21.33
N GLU A 317 4.97 -15.25 -21.06
CA GLU A 317 4.82 -16.31 -20.09
C GLU A 317 5.49 -15.91 -18.77
N GLY A 318 5.00 -16.42 -17.65
CA GLY A 318 5.58 -16.25 -16.31
C GLY A 318 5.35 -17.49 -15.46
N PHE A 319 6.12 -17.62 -14.38
CA PHE A 319 5.96 -18.66 -13.37
C PHE A 319 5.85 -18.01 -11.97
N ASN A 320 4.90 -18.46 -11.17
CA ASN A 320 4.83 -18.06 -9.78
C ASN A 320 5.88 -18.79 -8.91
N LYS A 321 5.87 -18.54 -7.59
CA LYS A 321 6.80 -19.20 -6.65
C LYS A 321 6.63 -20.72 -6.58
N LYS A 322 5.48 -21.25 -7.00
CA LYS A 322 5.19 -22.69 -7.06
C LYS A 322 5.51 -23.32 -8.42
N GLU A 323 6.15 -22.55 -9.32
CA GLU A 323 6.44 -22.94 -10.70
C GLU A 323 5.20 -23.26 -11.55
N GLU A 324 4.06 -22.71 -11.18
CA GLU A 324 2.86 -22.75 -12.02
C GLU A 324 2.98 -21.69 -13.11
N LYS A 325 2.66 -22.09 -14.34
CA LYS A 325 2.81 -21.24 -15.54
C LYS A 325 1.55 -20.42 -15.79
N PHE A 326 1.75 -19.13 -16.08
CA PHE A 326 0.70 -18.17 -16.43
C PHE A 326 1.01 -17.43 -17.72
N GLU A 327 -0.03 -16.94 -18.40
CA GLU A 327 0.10 -15.81 -19.31
C GLU A 327 0.19 -14.54 -18.50
N VAL A 328 1.19 -13.72 -18.72
CA VAL A 328 1.44 -12.51 -17.97
C VAL A 328 1.60 -11.31 -18.88
N VAL A 329 1.43 -10.13 -18.29
CA VAL A 329 1.80 -8.86 -18.92
C VAL A 329 2.91 -8.17 -18.15
N ARG A 330 3.78 -7.46 -18.88
CA ARG A 330 4.89 -6.66 -18.35
C ARG A 330 4.95 -5.30 -19.04
N ASN A 331 5.57 -4.36 -18.35
CA ASN A 331 6.06 -3.12 -18.94
C ASN A 331 7.59 -3.23 -19.09
N MET A 332 8.16 -2.63 -20.10
CA MET A 332 9.61 -2.63 -20.32
C MET A 332 10.06 -1.26 -20.82
N LYS A 333 11.29 -0.88 -20.42
CA LYS A 333 11.96 0.33 -20.88
C LYS A 333 13.43 0.05 -21.11
N VAL A 334 13.97 0.44 -22.27
CA VAL A 334 15.41 0.47 -22.49
C VAL A 334 15.96 1.74 -21.86
N LEU A 335 16.79 1.57 -20.84
CA LEU A 335 17.37 2.69 -20.10
C LEU A 335 18.59 3.24 -20.82
N GLN A 336 19.49 2.36 -21.23
CA GLN A 336 20.75 2.72 -21.88
C GLN A 336 21.14 1.66 -22.91
N MET A 337 21.83 2.08 -23.96
CA MET A 337 22.49 1.19 -24.91
C MET A 337 23.74 1.92 -25.45
N ALA A 338 24.86 1.23 -25.51
CA ALA A 338 26.05 1.76 -26.12
C ALA A 338 25.88 1.84 -27.66
N GLU A 339 26.34 2.92 -28.28
CA GLU A 339 26.22 3.14 -29.74
C GLU A 339 26.86 2.02 -30.57
N ASP A 340 27.91 1.39 -30.06
CA ASP A 340 28.57 0.23 -30.65
C ASP A 340 27.92 -1.11 -30.33
N GLY A 341 26.84 -1.08 -29.52
CA GLY A 341 26.09 -2.26 -29.06
C GLY A 341 26.88 -3.14 -28.09
N SER A 342 27.93 -2.64 -27.46
CA SER A 342 28.71 -3.39 -26.45
C SER A 342 28.00 -3.57 -25.11
N TYR A 343 26.93 -2.78 -24.88
CA TYR A 343 26.21 -2.71 -23.60
C TYR A 343 24.73 -2.34 -23.81
N VAL A 344 23.87 -2.92 -23.01
CA VAL A 344 22.43 -2.54 -22.87
C VAL A 344 21.96 -2.70 -21.44
N LYS A 345 21.14 -1.76 -20.97
CA LYS A 345 20.46 -1.78 -19.67
C LYS A 345 18.96 -1.55 -19.87
N MET A 346 18.14 -2.33 -19.19
CA MET A 346 16.68 -2.23 -19.25
C MET A 346 16.05 -2.37 -17.86
N TRP A 347 14.94 -1.69 -17.67
CA TRP A 347 13.98 -2.03 -16.64
C TRP A 347 12.90 -2.95 -17.23
N ILE A 348 12.54 -3.96 -16.46
CA ILE A 348 11.44 -4.89 -16.75
C ILE A 348 10.56 -4.93 -15.51
N SER A 349 9.31 -4.53 -15.66
CA SER A 349 8.38 -4.47 -14.53
C SER A 349 8.08 -5.85 -13.93
N ALA A 350 7.45 -5.83 -12.79
CA ALA A 350 6.71 -6.97 -12.26
C ALA A 350 5.86 -7.64 -13.34
N ALA A 351 5.62 -8.94 -13.19
CA ALA A 351 4.74 -9.70 -14.06
C ALA A 351 3.36 -9.86 -13.45
N MET A 352 2.34 -9.35 -14.13
CA MET A 352 0.94 -9.46 -13.71
C MET A 352 0.25 -10.57 -14.51
N ASN A 353 -0.51 -11.44 -13.84
CA ASN A 353 -1.35 -12.42 -14.51
C ASN A 353 -2.35 -11.71 -15.43
N ALA A 354 -2.34 -12.06 -16.70
CA ALA A 354 -3.24 -11.46 -17.70
C ALA A 354 -4.70 -11.89 -17.56
N ASN A 355 -5.02 -12.83 -16.64
CA ASN A 355 -6.32 -13.45 -16.49
C ASN A 355 -6.74 -13.51 -15.00
N VAL A 356 -7.13 -12.36 -14.43
CA VAL A 356 -7.49 -12.21 -13.00
C VAL A 356 -9.00 -12.30 -12.73
N TYR A 357 -9.70 -13.16 -13.44
CA TYR A 357 -11.16 -13.30 -13.32
C TYR A 357 -11.66 -13.61 -11.91
N ASP A 358 -10.84 -14.28 -11.09
CA ASP A 358 -11.26 -14.79 -9.79
C ASP A 358 -11.41 -13.71 -8.72
N THR A 359 -10.95 -12.50 -9.00
CA THR A 359 -11.08 -11.33 -8.10
C THR A 359 -12.09 -10.30 -8.60
N TRP A 360 -12.91 -10.64 -9.61
CA TRP A 360 -13.91 -9.76 -10.21
C TRP A 360 -15.33 -10.37 -10.09
N SER A 361 -16.26 -9.55 -9.65
CA SER A 361 -17.67 -9.94 -9.53
C SER A 361 -18.60 -8.86 -10.08
N PRO A 362 -19.43 -9.14 -11.09
CA PRO A 362 -19.43 -10.38 -11.88
C PRO A 362 -18.21 -10.49 -12.82
N LYS A 363 -17.75 -11.71 -13.06
CA LYS A 363 -16.54 -12.00 -13.88
C LYS A 363 -16.58 -11.37 -15.29
N ARG A 364 -17.77 -11.25 -15.88
CA ARG A 364 -17.97 -10.62 -17.21
C ARG A 364 -17.46 -9.17 -17.29
N VAL A 365 -17.35 -8.48 -16.16
CA VAL A 365 -16.81 -7.12 -16.10
C VAL A 365 -15.35 -7.11 -16.53
N TYR A 366 -14.56 -8.08 -16.07
CA TYR A 366 -13.16 -8.19 -16.46
C TYR A 366 -13.00 -8.45 -17.96
N ASP A 367 -13.89 -9.26 -18.58
CA ASP A 367 -13.80 -9.58 -20.01
C ASP A 367 -13.80 -8.33 -20.88
N TYR A 368 -14.79 -7.45 -20.70
CA TYR A 368 -14.87 -6.24 -21.51
C TYR A 368 -13.86 -5.16 -21.09
N VAL A 369 -13.47 -5.08 -19.82
CA VAL A 369 -12.40 -4.18 -19.39
C VAL A 369 -11.09 -4.61 -20.03
N LYS A 370 -10.76 -5.90 -19.99
CA LYS A 370 -9.57 -6.43 -20.66
C LYS A 370 -9.60 -6.18 -22.17
N GLU A 371 -10.76 -6.31 -22.81
CA GLU A 371 -10.93 -6.06 -24.25
C GLU A 371 -10.72 -4.59 -24.62
N THR A 372 -11.26 -3.67 -23.80
CA THR A 372 -11.29 -2.21 -24.12
C THR A 372 -10.07 -1.46 -23.58
N CYS A 373 -9.65 -1.78 -22.35
CA CYS A 373 -8.61 -1.06 -21.61
C CYS A 373 -7.29 -1.84 -21.54
N GLY A 374 -7.29 -3.11 -21.94
CA GLY A 374 -6.19 -4.04 -21.68
C GLY A 374 -6.30 -4.73 -20.33
N PRO A 375 -5.43 -5.72 -20.06
CA PRO A 375 -5.37 -6.40 -18.78
C PRO A 375 -4.86 -5.44 -17.69
N THR A 376 -5.12 -5.79 -16.42
CA THR A 376 -4.57 -5.04 -15.27
C THR A 376 -3.05 -4.92 -15.41
N PRO A 377 -2.49 -3.71 -15.47
CA PRO A 377 -1.06 -3.52 -15.62
C PRO A 377 -0.32 -3.85 -14.31
N PRO A 378 0.94 -4.26 -14.38
CA PRO A 378 1.79 -4.32 -13.19
C PRO A 378 2.06 -2.91 -12.66
N THR A 379 2.05 -2.79 -11.35
CA THR A 379 2.52 -1.60 -10.63
C THR A 379 3.96 -1.82 -10.18
N ALA A 380 4.72 -0.75 -10.02
CA ALA A 380 6.13 -0.80 -9.70
C ALA A 380 6.38 -0.41 -8.23
N ASN A 381 7.12 -1.26 -7.51
CA ASN A 381 7.65 -0.97 -6.17
C ASN A 381 9.17 -1.11 -6.22
N ILE A 382 9.86 -0.01 -6.48
CA ILE A 382 11.31 0.01 -6.65
C ILE A 382 11.90 0.82 -5.51
N TYR A 383 12.57 0.13 -4.59
CA TYR A 383 13.22 0.75 -3.43
C TYR A 383 14.67 1.19 -3.71
N GLU A 384 15.15 0.99 -4.93
CA GLU A 384 16.45 1.49 -5.35
C GLU A 384 16.39 2.99 -5.59
N GLN A 385 17.13 3.74 -4.79
CA GLN A 385 17.09 5.19 -4.78
C GLN A 385 18.08 5.77 -5.81
N THR A 386 17.74 5.64 -7.07
CA THR A 386 18.39 6.34 -8.19
C THR A 386 17.36 7.06 -9.02
N GLU A 387 17.74 8.19 -9.63
CA GLU A 387 16.84 8.94 -10.53
C GLU A 387 16.24 8.06 -11.63
N GLU A 388 17.08 7.23 -12.25
CA GLU A 388 16.66 6.37 -13.35
C GLU A 388 15.57 5.36 -12.95
N LEU A 389 15.70 4.73 -11.77
CA LEU A 389 14.75 3.74 -11.29
C LEU A 389 13.52 4.37 -10.66
N HIS A 390 13.66 5.53 -10.02
CA HIS A 390 12.51 6.33 -9.61
C HIS A 390 11.62 6.67 -10.82
N GLN A 391 12.20 7.12 -11.93
CA GLN A 391 11.45 7.41 -13.16
C GLN A 391 10.80 6.16 -13.77
N CYS A 392 11.38 4.97 -13.59
CA CYS A 392 10.74 3.71 -13.98
C CYS A 392 9.53 3.40 -13.09
N MET A 393 9.64 3.59 -11.79
CA MET A 393 8.55 3.43 -10.83
C MET A 393 7.40 4.38 -11.17
N MET A 394 7.67 5.67 -11.35
CA MET A 394 6.67 6.68 -11.73
C MET A 394 6.01 6.34 -13.07
N THR A 395 6.77 5.83 -14.05
CA THR A 395 6.22 5.35 -15.32
C THR A 395 5.23 4.20 -15.12
N GLY A 396 5.57 3.23 -14.29
CA GLY A 396 4.68 2.10 -13.97
C GLY A 396 3.37 2.56 -13.32
N TRP A 397 3.46 3.51 -12.40
CA TRP A 397 2.29 4.07 -11.72
C TRP A 397 1.44 4.96 -12.63
N ASP A 398 2.03 5.77 -13.52
CA ASP A 398 1.25 6.55 -14.50
C ASP A 398 0.44 5.63 -15.42
N ILE A 399 1.03 4.50 -15.86
CA ILE A 399 0.30 3.48 -16.64
C ILE A 399 -0.86 2.89 -15.83
N ALA A 400 -0.66 2.57 -14.55
CA ALA A 400 -1.68 2.02 -13.68
C ALA A 400 -2.82 3.04 -13.43
N CYS A 401 -2.49 4.30 -13.17
CA CYS A 401 -3.45 5.38 -12.99
C CYS A 401 -4.33 5.58 -14.25
N GLN A 402 -3.72 5.60 -15.43
CA GLN A 402 -4.44 5.73 -16.69
C GLN A 402 -5.36 4.54 -16.96
N TRP A 403 -4.87 3.32 -16.71
CA TRP A 403 -5.65 2.10 -16.87
C TRP A 403 -6.85 2.07 -15.91
N GLN A 404 -6.64 2.36 -14.63
CA GLN A 404 -7.71 2.36 -13.63
C GLN A 404 -8.78 3.40 -13.96
N SER A 405 -8.37 4.60 -14.35
CA SER A 405 -9.29 5.62 -14.81
C SER A 405 -10.12 5.13 -16.00
N ALA A 406 -9.49 4.59 -17.05
CA ALA A 406 -10.19 4.07 -18.22
C ALA A 406 -11.15 2.92 -17.87
N ALA A 407 -10.73 1.99 -17.00
CA ALA A 407 -11.56 0.87 -16.55
C ALA A 407 -12.82 1.35 -15.80
N ILE A 408 -12.67 2.28 -14.85
CA ILE A 408 -13.80 2.84 -14.10
C ILE A 408 -14.76 3.56 -15.03
N HIS A 409 -14.27 4.38 -15.96
CA HIS A 409 -15.13 5.07 -16.95
C HIS A 409 -15.92 4.09 -17.81
N GLU A 410 -15.28 3.03 -18.28
CA GLU A 410 -15.93 2.01 -19.11
C GLU A 410 -17.01 1.25 -18.33
N ILE A 411 -16.73 0.88 -17.06
CA ILE A 411 -17.69 0.19 -16.19
C ILE A 411 -18.89 1.12 -15.88
N VAL A 412 -18.62 2.35 -15.49
CA VAL A 412 -19.66 3.36 -15.19
C VAL A 412 -20.59 3.52 -16.39
N LYS A 413 -20.04 3.62 -17.59
CA LYS A 413 -20.80 3.78 -18.83
C LYS A 413 -21.62 2.54 -19.19
N ARG A 414 -21.01 1.35 -19.17
CA ARG A 414 -21.66 0.11 -19.62
C ARG A 414 -22.72 -0.39 -18.65
N GLU A 415 -22.42 -0.35 -17.36
CA GLU A 415 -23.30 -0.89 -16.33
C GLU A 415 -24.31 0.15 -15.82
N GLY A 416 -24.10 1.44 -16.11
CA GLY A 416 -24.93 2.52 -15.58
C GLY A 416 -24.76 2.68 -14.08
N ILE A 417 -23.51 2.64 -13.59
CA ILE A 417 -23.16 2.78 -12.18
C ILE A 417 -23.61 4.15 -11.65
N GLU A 418 -24.12 4.18 -10.43
CA GLU A 418 -24.58 5.38 -9.73
C GLU A 418 -23.70 5.71 -8.51
N LEU A 419 -23.04 4.69 -7.92
CA LEU A 419 -22.10 4.88 -6.80
C LEU A 419 -20.79 4.17 -7.11
N VAL A 420 -19.67 4.88 -6.95
CA VAL A 420 -18.31 4.33 -7.10
C VAL A 420 -17.54 4.48 -5.80
N PHE A 421 -16.97 3.40 -5.32
CA PHE A 421 -15.88 3.35 -4.35
C PHE A 421 -14.61 2.98 -5.11
N SER A 422 -13.67 3.89 -5.24
CA SER A 422 -12.40 3.66 -5.93
C SER A 422 -11.24 3.88 -4.99
N HIS A 423 -10.28 2.98 -5.03
CA HIS A 423 -9.02 3.09 -4.31
C HIS A 423 -7.84 3.07 -5.28
N MET A 424 -6.92 4.01 -5.13
CA MET A 424 -5.65 4.10 -5.84
C MET A 424 -4.51 4.13 -4.82
N HIS A 425 -3.57 3.20 -4.92
CA HIS A 425 -2.53 2.98 -3.90
C HIS A 425 -1.20 3.70 -4.21
N VAL A 426 -1.22 4.71 -5.07
CA VAL A 426 0.00 5.27 -5.63
C VAL A 426 0.83 6.05 -4.62
N ASP A 427 0.21 6.99 -3.87
CA ASP A 427 0.95 7.89 -2.99
C ASP A 427 1.57 7.10 -1.85
N ASP A 428 0.81 6.19 -1.21
CA ASP A 428 1.30 5.34 -0.14
C ASP A 428 2.51 4.49 -0.56
N LEU A 429 2.39 3.74 -1.65
CA LEU A 429 3.45 2.82 -2.07
C LEU A 429 4.71 3.52 -2.60
N VAL A 430 4.57 4.68 -3.20
CA VAL A 430 5.72 5.49 -3.63
C VAL A 430 6.40 6.11 -2.42
N ASP A 431 5.64 6.67 -1.49
CA ASP A 431 6.15 7.26 -0.25
C ASP A 431 6.89 6.24 0.61
N HIS A 432 6.43 5.01 0.70
CA HIS A 432 7.16 3.93 1.38
C HIS A 432 8.60 3.75 0.90
N THR A 433 8.93 4.20 -0.31
CA THR A 433 10.28 4.03 -0.85
C THR A 433 11.26 5.10 -0.40
N PHE A 434 10.78 6.31 -0.05
CA PHE A 434 11.69 7.41 0.28
C PHE A 434 11.17 8.47 1.27
N ILE A 435 9.97 8.34 1.84
CA ILE A 435 9.36 9.39 2.68
C ILE A 435 10.27 9.92 3.78
N HIS A 436 11.07 9.04 4.41
CA HIS A 436 12.01 9.47 5.46
C HIS A 436 13.11 10.40 4.94
N ASN A 437 13.43 10.33 3.65
CA ASN A 437 14.45 11.16 3.02
C ASN A 437 13.95 12.59 2.76
N LEU A 438 12.66 12.86 3.01
CA LEU A 438 12.14 14.22 3.12
C LEU A 438 12.59 14.90 4.44
N SER A 439 13.13 14.15 5.40
CA SER A 439 13.94 14.74 6.45
C SER A 439 15.35 15.05 5.92
N LYS A 440 15.69 16.34 5.90
CA LYS A 440 17.01 16.77 5.40
C LYS A 440 18.17 16.10 6.14
N MET A 441 18.01 15.86 7.43
CA MET A 441 19.02 15.19 8.25
C MET A 441 19.24 13.73 7.78
N VAL A 442 18.16 13.01 7.47
CA VAL A 442 18.22 11.63 6.97
C VAL A 442 18.85 11.59 5.58
N ALA A 443 18.38 12.42 4.65
CA ALA A 443 18.88 12.46 3.28
C ALA A 443 20.38 12.81 3.20
N ASP A 444 20.80 13.86 3.91
CA ASP A 444 22.21 14.28 3.95
C ASP A 444 23.10 13.18 4.59
N GLY A 445 22.59 12.50 5.61
CA GLY A 445 23.28 11.37 6.24
C GLY A 445 23.51 10.21 5.28
N MET A 446 22.48 9.78 4.55
CA MET A 446 22.60 8.71 3.56
C MET A 446 23.60 9.06 2.44
N LYS A 447 23.53 10.28 1.93
CA LYS A 447 24.46 10.77 0.88
C LYS A 447 25.90 10.86 1.40
N ALA A 448 26.13 11.37 2.59
CA ALA A 448 27.46 11.50 3.19
C ALA A 448 28.18 10.15 3.36
N HIS A 449 27.42 9.05 3.50
CA HIS A 449 27.94 7.70 3.61
C HIS A 449 27.97 6.92 2.29
N GLY A 450 27.66 7.59 1.16
CA GLY A 450 27.72 6.97 -0.16
C GLY A 450 26.68 5.88 -0.39
N MET A 451 25.55 5.96 0.32
CA MET A 451 24.45 5.00 0.19
C MET A 451 23.53 5.37 -0.96
N THR A 452 23.47 6.63 -1.30
CA THR A 452 22.75 7.17 -2.45
C THR A 452 23.48 8.38 -2.99
N GLU A 453 23.33 8.65 -4.28
CA GLU A 453 23.76 9.90 -4.92
C GLU A 453 22.63 10.95 -4.92
N VAL A 454 21.42 10.56 -4.56
CA VAL A 454 20.22 11.39 -4.55
C VAL A 454 20.36 12.47 -3.46
N SER A 455 20.05 13.70 -3.80
CA SER A 455 20.09 14.81 -2.84
C SER A 455 18.73 14.99 -2.15
N TYR A 456 18.71 15.72 -1.05
CA TYR A 456 17.47 16.12 -0.39
C TYR A 456 16.52 16.87 -1.35
N GLU A 457 17.07 17.76 -2.18
CA GLU A 457 16.32 18.52 -3.18
C GLU A 457 15.72 17.60 -4.27
N ASP A 458 16.39 16.49 -4.60
CA ASP A 458 15.83 15.49 -5.52
C ASP A 458 14.65 14.74 -4.88
N TYR A 459 14.71 14.38 -3.60
CA TYR A 459 13.58 13.76 -2.90
C TYR A 459 12.38 14.70 -2.82
N LEU A 460 12.57 16.00 -2.57
CA LEU A 460 11.47 16.97 -2.64
C LEU A 460 10.85 17.05 -4.04
N ARG A 461 11.68 17.01 -5.07
CA ARG A 461 11.21 16.99 -6.46
C ARG A 461 10.42 15.70 -6.77
N TRP A 462 10.88 14.56 -6.30
CA TRP A 462 10.16 13.28 -6.47
C TRP A 462 8.79 13.31 -5.79
N GLN A 463 8.70 13.90 -4.62
CA GLN A 463 7.42 14.09 -3.93
C GLN A 463 6.50 15.03 -4.73
N ASP A 464 7.03 16.12 -5.25
CA ASP A 464 6.26 17.00 -6.14
C ASP A 464 5.76 16.27 -7.40
N GLU A 465 6.60 15.46 -8.03
CA GLU A 465 6.25 14.67 -9.23
C GLU A 465 5.12 13.67 -8.92
N LEU A 466 5.16 13.03 -7.76
CA LEU A 466 4.10 12.12 -7.29
C LEU A 466 2.76 12.84 -7.19
N TYR A 467 2.71 13.98 -6.51
CA TYR A 467 1.47 14.74 -6.34
C TYR A 467 0.96 15.36 -7.65
N VAL A 468 1.84 15.73 -8.58
CA VAL A 468 1.44 16.12 -9.94
C VAL A 468 0.79 14.96 -10.70
N MET A 469 1.30 13.74 -10.55
CA MET A 469 0.70 12.55 -11.14
C MET A 469 -0.67 12.25 -10.52
N THR A 470 -0.80 12.36 -9.21
CA THR A 470 -2.07 12.21 -8.48
C THR A 470 -3.10 13.26 -8.91
N ASP A 471 -2.69 14.53 -9.07
CA ASP A 471 -3.57 15.58 -9.61
C ASP A 471 -4.07 15.25 -11.03
N LYS A 472 -3.19 14.74 -11.88
CA LYS A 472 -3.54 14.31 -13.24
C LYS A 472 -4.55 13.15 -13.21
N TYR A 473 -4.35 12.16 -12.35
CA TYR A 473 -5.27 11.04 -12.16
C TYR A 473 -6.66 11.53 -11.70
N LEU A 474 -6.71 12.33 -10.63
CA LEU A 474 -7.97 12.91 -10.13
C LEU A 474 -8.63 13.82 -11.17
N GLY A 475 -7.86 14.52 -11.99
CA GLY A 475 -8.32 15.36 -13.08
C GLY A 475 -9.12 14.61 -14.14
N THR A 476 -8.91 13.31 -14.33
CA THR A 476 -9.65 12.50 -15.30
C THR A 476 -11.13 12.34 -14.95
N TYR A 477 -11.50 12.50 -13.68
CA TYR A 477 -12.88 12.39 -13.20
C TYR A 477 -13.62 13.74 -13.11
N LYS A 478 -12.94 14.85 -13.29
CA LYS A 478 -13.50 16.19 -13.06
C LYS A 478 -14.74 16.50 -13.89
N HIS A 479 -14.82 15.98 -15.13
CA HIS A 479 -15.95 16.18 -16.01
C HIS A 479 -17.27 15.61 -15.45
N PHE A 480 -17.24 14.60 -14.59
CA PHE A 480 -18.42 14.06 -13.94
C PHE A 480 -19.15 15.09 -13.06
N LEU A 481 -18.44 16.10 -12.51
CA LEU A 481 -19.10 17.22 -11.82
C LEU A 481 -20.07 17.98 -12.76
N ASP A 482 -19.70 18.12 -14.03
CA ASP A 482 -20.53 18.81 -15.03
C ASP A 482 -21.69 17.92 -15.52
N GLU A 483 -21.59 16.61 -15.30
CA GLU A 483 -22.64 15.62 -15.52
C GLU A 483 -23.56 15.41 -14.32
N GLY A 484 -23.41 16.23 -13.26
CA GLY A 484 -24.25 16.21 -12.06
C GLY A 484 -23.89 15.16 -11.02
N TRP A 485 -22.67 14.62 -11.08
CA TRP A 485 -22.15 13.75 -10.03
C TRP A 485 -21.68 14.56 -8.82
N SER A 486 -21.69 13.91 -7.67
CA SER A 486 -20.93 14.32 -6.50
C SER A 486 -19.62 13.55 -6.45
N ILE A 487 -18.53 14.22 -6.10
CA ILE A 487 -17.21 13.60 -5.98
C ILE A 487 -16.66 13.89 -4.60
N ILE A 488 -16.22 12.84 -3.91
CA ILE A 488 -15.49 12.90 -2.66
C ILE A 488 -14.08 12.40 -2.94
N ILE A 489 -13.07 13.21 -2.64
CA ILE A 489 -11.66 12.81 -2.63
C ILE A 489 -11.27 12.60 -1.18
N THR A 490 -10.70 11.43 -0.87
CA THR A 490 -10.29 11.07 0.49
C THR A 490 -9.10 10.12 0.48
N SER A 491 -8.42 10.03 1.61
CA SER A 491 -7.45 8.98 1.92
C SER A 491 -7.80 8.30 3.24
N ASP A 492 -7.16 7.21 3.50
CA ASP A 492 -7.26 6.47 4.75
C ASP A 492 -6.30 7.01 5.82
N HIS A 493 -5.11 7.37 5.44
CA HIS A 493 -4.06 8.05 6.20
C HIS A 493 -3.14 8.79 5.21
N ALA A 494 -2.06 9.37 5.73
CA ALA A 494 -0.90 9.78 4.96
C ALA A 494 0.38 9.27 5.65
N GLN A 495 1.55 9.76 5.28
CA GLN A 495 2.83 9.30 5.79
C GLN A 495 3.69 10.46 6.27
N ILE A 496 4.48 10.24 7.31
CA ILE A 496 5.36 11.26 7.89
C ILE A 496 6.83 11.04 7.55
N ALA A 497 7.51 12.13 7.25
CA ALA A 497 8.96 12.20 7.31
C ALA A 497 9.37 12.47 8.77
N SER A 498 9.89 11.46 9.44
CA SER A 498 10.31 11.58 10.84
C SER A 498 11.69 12.21 10.98
N THR A 499 11.85 13.13 11.92
CA THR A 499 13.10 13.88 12.14
C THR A 499 14.33 12.99 12.35
N TYR A 500 14.18 11.87 13.05
CA TYR A 500 15.26 10.94 13.34
C TYR A 500 15.22 9.67 12.48
N GLY A 501 14.46 9.69 11.38
CA GLY A 501 14.22 8.50 10.57
C GLY A 501 13.36 7.48 11.32
N HIS A 502 13.40 6.26 10.85
CA HIS A 502 12.60 5.18 11.36
C HIS A 502 13.18 4.59 12.66
N TYR A 503 12.37 4.56 13.72
CA TYR A 503 12.71 3.80 14.91
C TYR A 503 12.36 2.31 14.73
N PRO A 504 13.18 1.36 15.23
CA PRO A 504 12.90 -0.06 15.08
C PRO A 504 11.50 -0.45 15.53
N TYR A 505 10.83 -1.21 14.68
CA TYR A 505 9.44 -1.58 14.79
C TYR A 505 9.15 -2.45 16.02
N LEU A 506 8.33 -1.96 16.94
CA LEU A 506 8.03 -2.71 18.16
C LEU A 506 7.10 -3.91 17.95
N GLY A 507 6.35 -3.96 16.86
CA GLY A 507 5.40 -5.03 16.54
C GLY A 507 5.99 -6.29 15.86
N ASN A 508 7.30 -6.40 15.74
CA ASN A 508 7.96 -7.53 15.08
C ASN A 508 8.35 -8.62 16.07
N THR A 509 7.74 -9.81 15.97
CA THR A 509 8.01 -10.95 16.88
C THR A 509 9.40 -11.57 16.72
N ASN A 510 10.05 -11.41 15.58
CA ASN A 510 11.37 -12.00 15.27
C ASN A 510 12.50 -10.97 15.17
N GLY A 511 12.20 -9.68 15.38
CA GLY A 511 13.15 -8.60 15.27
C GLY A 511 13.52 -7.98 16.61
N TYR A 512 13.80 -6.68 16.56
CA TYR A 512 14.20 -5.89 17.73
C TYR A 512 13.18 -5.95 18.88
N SER A 513 11.89 -5.90 18.59
CA SER A 513 10.84 -5.94 19.61
C SER A 513 10.83 -7.27 20.40
N ALA A 514 11.10 -8.40 19.75
CA ALA A 514 11.23 -9.67 20.44
C ALA A 514 12.42 -9.65 21.41
N ARG A 515 13.57 -9.09 21.01
CA ARG A 515 14.75 -8.95 21.86
C ARG A 515 14.52 -7.99 23.02
N LEU A 516 13.78 -6.91 22.82
CA LEU A 516 13.38 -6.00 23.88
C LEU A 516 12.52 -6.72 24.94
N PHE A 517 11.54 -7.50 24.51
CA PHE A 517 10.69 -8.29 25.39
C PHE A 517 11.46 -9.40 26.10
N GLN A 518 12.45 -10.00 25.42
CA GLN A 518 13.36 -10.96 26.04
C GLN A 518 14.20 -10.30 27.14
N LYS A 519 14.78 -9.14 26.91
CA LYS A 519 15.51 -8.34 27.92
C LYS A 519 14.62 -7.98 29.11
N TRP A 520 13.33 -7.80 28.89
CA TRP A 520 12.35 -7.54 29.95
C TRP A 520 11.90 -8.81 30.69
N GLY A 521 12.31 -10.00 30.25
CA GLY A 521 11.88 -11.28 30.82
C GLY A 521 10.42 -11.63 30.55
N LEU A 522 9.87 -11.10 29.46
CA LEU A 522 8.50 -11.32 29.01
C LEU A 522 8.40 -12.36 27.89
N LEU A 523 9.47 -12.56 27.14
CA LEU A 523 9.58 -13.51 26.03
C LEU A 523 10.89 -14.30 26.15
N ASP A 524 10.91 -15.56 25.73
CA ASP A 524 12.14 -16.34 25.56
C ASP A 524 12.07 -17.20 24.31
N PHE A 525 13.23 -17.58 23.79
CA PHE A 525 13.37 -18.46 22.64
C PHE A 525 13.81 -19.85 23.09
N LYS A 526 13.42 -20.88 22.33
CA LYS A 526 13.91 -22.24 22.50
C LYS A 526 15.44 -22.31 22.27
N ARG A 527 16.05 -23.36 22.77
CA ARG A 527 17.47 -23.63 22.59
C ARG A 527 17.70 -25.00 21.98
N ASP A 528 18.73 -25.09 21.14
CA ASP A 528 19.18 -26.35 20.56
C ASP A 528 19.91 -27.25 21.61
N GLU A 529 20.38 -28.42 21.16
CA GLU A 529 21.11 -29.39 21.98
C GLU A 529 22.41 -28.81 22.57
N ASN A 530 22.98 -27.76 21.96
CA ASN A 530 24.19 -27.09 22.36
C ASN A 530 23.94 -25.88 23.29
N GLY A 531 22.66 -25.57 23.54
CA GLY A 531 22.23 -24.41 24.33
C GLY A 531 22.15 -23.11 23.57
N ASN A 532 22.31 -23.10 22.24
CA ASN A 532 22.15 -21.92 21.39
C ASN A 532 20.66 -21.64 21.17
N GLU A 533 20.31 -20.36 21.12
CA GLU A 533 18.96 -19.96 20.76
C GLU A 533 18.63 -20.35 19.31
N ILE A 534 17.40 -20.80 19.10
CA ILE A 534 16.80 -21.01 17.78
C ILE A 534 15.63 -20.05 17.59
N GLU A 535 15.24 -19.80 16.34
CA GLU A 535 14.16 -18.85 16.00
C GLU A 535 12.76 -19.43 16.28
N GLU A 536 12.57 -20.00 17.48
CA GLU A 536 11.28 -20.49 17.94
C GLU A 536 11.00 -19.98 19.34
N ILE A 537 9.82 -19.42 19.57
CA ILE A 537 9.40 -18.91 20.87
C ILE A 537 9.22 -20.08 21.85
N ASP A 538 9.78 -19.95 23.04
CA ASP A 538 9.54 -20.85 24.18
C ASP A 538 8.27 -20.44 24.92
N TRP A 539 7.13 -20.99 24.52
CA TRP A 539 5.83 -20.68 25.12
C TRP A 539 5.72 -21.07 26.60
N THR A 540 6.60 -21.91 27.10
CA THR A 540 6.61 -22.27 28.54
C THR A 540 7.17 -21.16 29.42
N LYS A 541 7.81 -20.16 28.83
CA LYS A 541 8.42 -19.01 29.51
C LYS A 541 7.90 -17.66 29.03
N THR A 542 7.24 -17.62 27.88
CA THR A 542 6.78 -16.38 27.26
C THR A 542 5.44 -15.92 27.82
N LYS A 543 5.45 -14.78 28.51
CA LYS A 543 4.29 -14.15 29.14
C LYS A 543 3.55 -13.21 28.21
N ALA A 544 4.25 -12.48 27.34
CA ALA A 544 3.68 -11.52 26.41
C ALA A 544 4.54 -11.39 25.17
N ILE A 545 3.92 -11.09 24.04
CA ILE A 545 4.60 -10.80 22.79
C ILE A 545 4.05 -9.53 22.15
N PRO A 546 4.89 -8.69 21.54
CA PRO A 546 4.46 -7.70 20.58
C PRO A 546 4.26 -8.40 19.25
N ASN A 547 3.13 -8.18 18.61
CA ASN A 547 2.88 -8.60 17.24
C ASN A 547 1.94 -7.63 16.57
N ARG A 548 1.92 -7.62 15.25
CA ARG A 548 1.22 -6.60 14.49
C ARG A 548 1.72 -5.19 14.85
N THR A 549 1.21 -4.16 14.22
CA THR A 549 1.82 -2.82 14.23
C THR A 549 1.88 -2.16 15.61
N MET A 550 0.78 -2.21 16.35
CA MET A 550 0.66 -1.49 17.63
C MET A 550 0.02 -2.32 18.74
N HIS A 551 0.12 -3.65 18.66
CA HIS A 551 -0.53 -4.56 19.60
C HIS A 551 0.47 -5.38 20.40
N ILE A 552 0.17 -5.59 21.68
CA ILE A 552 0.89 -6.51 22.54
C ILE A 552 -0.12 -7.49 23.10
N ASN A 553 0.16 -8.78 23.00
CA ASN A 553 -0.70 -9.86 23.44
C ASN A 553 -0.09 -10.58 24.64
N ILE A 554 -0.90 -10.82 25.67
CA ILE A 554 -0.53 -11.59 26.85
C ILE A 554 -0.88 -13.06 26.59
N ASN A 555 0.07 -13.96 26.90
CA ASN A 555 -0.11 -15.41 26.79
C ASN A 555 -0.93 -15.94 27.98
N LEU A 556 -2.26 -15.75 27.89
CA LEU A 556 -3.20 -15.90 29.00
C LEU A 556 -3.72 -17.34 29.09
N LYS A 557 -3.71 -17.94 30.30
CA LYS A 557 -4.35 -19.22 30.58
C LYS A 557 -5.86 -19.17 30.28
N GLY A 558 -6.33 -20.21 29.62
CA GLY A 558 -7.75 -20.34 29.27
C GLY A 558 -8.17 -19.58 28.02
N ARG A 559 -7.34 -18.68 27.51
CA ARG A 559 -7.55 -17.98 26.22
C ARG A 559 -6.61 -18.53 25.13
N ASN A 560 -5.31 -18.60 25.44
CA ASN A 560 -4.31 -19.02 24.46
C ASN A 560 -3.95 -20.50 24.68
N PRO A 561 -3.65 -21.28 23.60
CA PRO A 561 -3.38 -22.71 23.69
C PRO A 561 -2.25 -23.07 24.67
N ASN A 562 -1.21 -22.24 24.69
CA ASN A 562 -0.03 -22.40 25.54
C ASN A 562 0.05 -21.33 26.63
N GLY A 563 -1.08 -20.82 27.09
CA GLY A 563 -1.15 -19.74 28.06
C GLY A 563 -0.52 -20.08 29.41
N ILE A 564 0.36 -19.20 29.90
CA ILE A 564 1.04 -19.35 31.20
C ILE A 564 0.67 -18.29 32.24
N VAL A 565 0.18 -17.14 31.79
CA VAL A 565 -0.21 -16.02 32.68
C VAL A 565 -1.57 -16.31 33.29
N ASP A 566 -1.67 -16.25 34.61
CA ASP A 566 -2.95 -16.40 35.29
C ASP A 566 -3.84 -15.15 35.04
N PRO A 567 -5.14 -15.32 34.78
CA PRO A 567 -6.06 -14.18 34.63
C PRO A 567 -6.02 -13.18 35.79
N ALA A 568 -5.71 -13.64 37.01
CA ALA A 568 -5.59 -12.77 38.18
C ALA A 568 -4.37 -11.83 38.11
N ASP A 569 -3.33 -12.24 37.41
CA ASP A 569 -2.07 -11.47 37.27
C ASP A 569 -2.05 -10.54 36.06
N LYS A 570 -3.06 -10.65 35.19
CA LYS A 570 -3.12 -9.92 33.91
C LYS A 570 -2.94 -8.41 34.09
N TYR A 571 -3.69 -7.81 35.01
CA TYR A 571 -3.65 -6.37 35.24
C TYR A 571 -2.30 -5.86 35.74
N GLN A 572 -1.63 -6.63 36.58
CA GLN A 572 -0.30 -6.28 37.09
C GLN A 572 0.73 -6.36 35.96
N LEU A 573 0.63 -7.38 35.08
CA LEU A 573 1.51 -7.53 33.95
C LEU A 573 1.30 -6.43 32.88
N GLU A 574 0.05 -6.05 32.63
CA GLU A 574 -0.25 -4.91 31.77
C GLU A 574 0.38 -3.61 32.29
N GLU A 575 0.28 -3.35 33.60
CA GLU A 575 0.88 -2.17 34.22
C GLU A 575 2.40 -2.18 34.10
N GLU A 576 3.03 -3.35 34.31
CA GLU A 576 4.47 -3.51 34.15
C GLU A 576 4.89 -3.19 32.71
N ILE A 577 4.21 -3.74 31.72
CA ILE A 577 4.53 -3.51 30.28
C ILE A 577 4.33 -2.04 29.91
N ILE A 578 3.20 -1.44 30.28
CA ILE A 578 2.92 -0.03 30.00
C ILE A 578 3.97 0.89 30.64
N THR A 579 4.37 0.63 31.87
CA THR A 579 5.42 1.39 32.54
C THR A 579 6.72 1.30 31.78
N ARG A 580 7.14 0.09 31.36
CA ARG A 580 8.37 -0.12 30.60
C ARG A 580 8.34 0.55 29.22
N LEU A 581 7.18 0.56 28.55
CA LEU A 581 6.99 1.29 27.31
C LEU A 581 7.19 2.80 27.49
N TYR A 582 6.64 3.37 28.56
CA TYR A 582 6.83 4.80 28.86
C TYR A 582 8.23 5.15 29.33
N ASP A 583 8.97 4.20 29.91
CA ASP A 583 10.37 4.37 30.30
C ASP A 583 11.35 4.22 29.13
N LEU A 584 10.88 3.73 27.98
CA LEU A 584 11.69 3.58 26.78
C LEU A 584 12.03 4.96 26.21
N LYS A 585 13.33 5.25 26.15
CA LYS A 585 13.85 6.54 25.70
C LYS A 585 14.83 6.38 24.56
N HIS A 586 14.80 7.32 23.67
CA HIS A 586 15.79 7.41 22.61
C HIS A 586 17.19 7.67 23.22
N PRO A 587 18.22 6.89 22.86
CA PRO A 587 19.52 6.88 23.56
C PRO A 587 20.27 8.19 23.47
N VAL A 588 20.04 8.99 22.42
CA VAL A 588 20.73 10.27 22.22
C VAL A 588 19.91 11.44 22.74
N THR A 589 18.64 11.53 22.38
CA THR A 589 17.80 12.67 22.76
C THR A 589 17.29 12.58 24.19
N GLY A 590 17.22 11.36 24.76
CA GLY A 590 16.61 11.13 26.08
C GLY A 590 15.08 11.26 26.09
N ASN A 591 14.47 11.55 24.94
CA ASN A 591 13.03 11.70 24.81
C ASN A 591 12.33 10.34 24.83
N ARG A 592 11.06 10.34 25.20
CA ARG A 592 10.19 9.18 25.18
C ARG A 592 9.93 8.75 23.74
N ILE A 593 10.05 7.44 23.47
CA ILE A 593 9.79 6.85 22.16
C ILE A 593 8.29 6.51 22.01
N VAL A 594 7.64 6.05 23.07
CA VAL A 594 6.21 5.71 23.06
C VAL A 594 5.41 6.93 23.55
N ALA A 595 4.53 7.44 22.67
CA ALA A 595 3.67 8.56 22.97
C ALA A 595 2.50 8.15 23.87
N LEU A 596 1.90 6.99 23.58
CA LEU A 596 0.70 6.51 24.24
C LEU A 596 0.75 4.98 24.37
N ALA A 597 0.36 4.44 25.53
CA ALA A 597 0.13 3.02 25.73
C ALA A 597 -1.13 2.83 26.58
N LEU A 598 -2.07 2.02 26.10
CA LEU A 598 -3.39 1.83 26.68
C LEU A 598 -3.70 0.34 26.84
N ARG A 599 -4.41 -0.01 27.91
CA ARG A 599 -5.05 -1.32 27.99
C ARG A 599 -6.12 -1.46 26.92
N ASN A 600 -6.37 -2.68 26.49
CA ASN A 600 -7.40 -3.00 25.50
C ASN A 600 -8.72 -2.26 25.73
N ARG A 601 -9.26 -2.29 26.94
CA ARG A 601 -10.54 -1.64 27.29
C ARG A 601 -10.51 -0.11 27.18
N ASP A 602 -9.33 0.49 27.40
CA ASP A 602 -9.15 1.94 27.38
C ASP A 602 -8.85 2.44 25.96
N ALA A 603 -8.44 1.54 25.06
CA ALA A 603 -8.13 1.83 23.66
C ALA A 603 -9.37 2.27 22.84
N ILE A 604 -10.56 2.15 23.39
CA ILE A 604 -11.80 2.64 22.78
C ILE A 604 -11.73 4.15 22.45
N VAL A 605 -10.94 4.93 23.20
CA VAL A 605 -10.72 6.36 22.90
C VAL A 605 -10.03 6.59 21.55
N LEU A 606 -9.36 5.57 21.03
CA LEU A 606 -8.75 5.54 19.70
C LEU A 606 -9.63 4.82 18.65
N GLY A 607 -10.82 4.35 19.04
CA GLY A 607 -11.62 3.47 18.19
C GLY A 607 -11.05 2.05 18.05
N LEU A 608 -10.19 1.63 18.98
CA LEU A 608 -9.60 0.30 19.09
C LEU A 608 -10.09 -0.42 20.34
N GLY A 609 -9.55 -1.58 20.67
CA GLY A 609 -10.00 -2.43 21.77
C GLY A 609 -10.92 -3.55 21.31
N GLY A 610 -11.49 -4.27 22.28
CA GLY A 610 -12.31 -5.45 22.00
C GLY A 610 -11.48 -6.69 21.65
N PRO A 611 -12.12 -7.77 21.18
CA PRO A 611 -11.48 -9.08 21.02
C PRO A 611 -10.41 -9.14 19.92
N GLU A 612 -10.49 -8.26 18.91
CA GLU A 612 -9.59 -8.27 17.77
C GLU A 612 -8.34 -7.39 17.98
N SER A 613 -8.32 -6.60 19.06
CA SER A 613 -7.15 -5.82 19.47
C SER A 613 -6.29 -6.59 20.48
N GLY A 614 -5.01 -6.22 20.58
CA GLY A 614 -4.12 -6.74 21.62
C GLY A 614 -4.58 -6.39 23.03
N ASP A 615 -3.98 -7.01 24.04
CA ASP A 615 -4.22 -6.67 25.47
C ASP A 615 -3.75 -5.26 25.81
N ILE A 616 -2.71 -4.80 25.11
CA ILE A 616 -2.20 -3.43 25.14
C ILE A 616 -2.09 -2.93 23.71
N VAL A 617 -2.48 -1.66 23.52
CA VAL A 617 -2.28 -0.89 22.28
C VAL A 617 -1.34 0.26 22.58
N TYR A 618 -0.38 0.52 21.71
CA TYR A 618 0.57 1.63 21.88
C TYR A 618 0.76 2.43 20.59
N CYS A 619 1.18 3.67 20.73
CA CYS A 619 1.58 4.55 19.61
C CYS A 619 2.99 5.07 19.85
N ILE A 620 3.79 5.14 18.80
CA ILE A 620 5.13 5.73 18.80
C ILE A 620 5.01 7.25 18.75
N ALA A 621 5.97 7.95 19.33
CA ALA A 621 6.00 9.40 19.31
C ALA A 621 6.37 9.93 17.91
N GLU A 622 5.84 11.09 17.56
CA GLU A 622 5.87 11.71 16.24
C GLU A 622 7.26 11.73 15.56
N GLN A 623 8.32 11.95 16.33
CA GLN A 623 9.69 12.02 15.82
C GLN A 623 10.34 10.68 15.49
N TYR A 624 9.71 9.58 15.89
CA TYR A 624 10.26 8.22 15.82
C TYR A 624 9.30 7.25 15.10
N GLY A 625 8.18 7.73 14.58
CA GLY A 625 7.18 6.90 13.93
C GLY A 625 7.70 6.25 12.65
N VAL A 626 7.21 5.07 12.38
CA VAL A 626 7.34 4.41 11.09
C VAL A 626 6.35 5.07 10.15
N HIS A 627 6.70 5.53 8.98
CA HIS A 627 5.82 6.12 7.96
C HIS A 627 4.40 6.45 8.45
N HIS A 628 3.63 5.43 8.82
CA HIS A 628 2.27 5.46 9.36
C HIS A 628 2.02 4.18 10.20
N GLY A 629 0.80 3.99 10.71
CA GLY A 629 0.36 2.74 11.37
C GLY A 629 0.56 2.73 12.87
N ASP A 630 1.73 3.05 13.34
CA ASP A 630 2.07 3.12 14.77
C ASP A 630 1.93 4.54 15.35
N SER A 631 1.46 5.49 14.55
CA SER A 631 1.36 6.91 14.87
C SER A 631 -0.09 7.34 15.12
N LEU A 632 -0.27 8.42 15.87
CA LEU A 632 -1.59 9.06 15.98
C LEU A 632 -1.93 9.79 14.67
N SER A 633 -3.18 9.70 14.24
CA SER A 633 -3.67 10.28 12.98
C SER A 633 -3.54 11.81 12.86
N THR A 634 -3.14 12.48 13.93
CA THR A 634 -2.93 13.94 13.97
C THR A 634 -1.47 14.34 13.94
N PHE A 635 -0.54 13.38 13.88
CA PHE A 635 0.89 13.69 13.87
C PHE A 635 1.32 14.35 12.56
N GLN A 636 2.32 15.23 12.68
CA GLN A 636 2.89 16.01 11.60
C GLN A 636 4.39 15.75 11.51
N GLY A 637 4.90 15.58 10.31
CA GLY A 637 6.32 15.41 10.01
C GLY A 637 6.95 16.64 9.42
N GLU A 638 8.17 16.48 8.92
CA GLU A 638 8.92 17.50 8.20
C GLU A 638 8.33 17.69 6.79
N ASP A 639 8.71 18.80 6.13
CA ASP A 639 8.38 19.14 4.73
C ASP A 639 6.90 18.98 4.36
N HIS A 640 6.01 19.51 5.19
CA HIS A 640 4.56 19.48 4.99
C HIS A 640 3.93 18.10 5.05
N THR A 641 4.61 17.06 5.54
CA THR A 641 4.05 15.72 5.71
C THR A 641 3.21 15.62 6.99
N SER A 642 2.27 14.67 7.01
CA SER A 642 1.43 14.32 8.18
C SER A 642 0.94 12.88 8.09
N VAL A 643 0.33 12.35 9.15
CA VAL A 643 -0.38 11.05 9.12
C VAL A 643 -1.87 11.25 8.85
N SER A 644 -2.34 12.50 8.82
CA SER A 644 -3.76 12.81 8.64
C SER A 644 -4.28 12.44 7.26
N PRO A 645 -5.47 11.84 7.15
CA PRO A 645 -6.12 11.67 5.86
C PRO A 645 -6.70 12.99 5.32
N ILE A 646 -6.94 13.04 3.99
CA ILE A 646 -7.52 14.18 3.29
C ILE A 646 -9.04 14.04 3.10
N PHE A 647 -9.74 15.18 2.96
CA PHE A 647 -11.15 15.21 2.55
C PHE A 647 -11.49 16.45 1.74
N ILE A 648 -12.03 16.24 0.54
CA ILE A 648 -12.60 17.28 -0.34
C ILE A 648 -13.89 16.72 -0.93
N ALA A 649 -14.99 17.48 -0.90
CA ALA A 649 -16.24 17.05 -1.48
C ALA A 649 -16.82 18.15 -2.40
N ALA A 650 -17.25 17.78 -3.61
CA ALA A 650 -17.76 18.71 -4.60
C ALA A 650 -18.93 18.11 -5.38
N GLY A 651 -19.78 18.96 -5.95
CA GLY A 651 -20.89 18.56 -6.82
C GLY A 651 -22.24 18.56 -6.13
N ALA A 652 -23.20 17.79 -6.67
CA ALA A 652 -24.59 17.79 -6.23
C ALA A 652 -24.74 17.45 -4.74
N GLY A 653 -25.55 18.20 -4.02
CA GLY A 653 -25.81 18.04 -2.58
C GLY A 653 -24.71 18.58 -1.65
N PHE A 654 -23.59 19.05 -2.19
CA PHE A 654 -22.55 19.75 -1.43
C PHE A 654 -22.59 21.26 -1.66
N LYS A 655 -22.21 22.03 -0.66
CA LYS A 655 -21.97 23.47 -0.79
C LYS A 655 -20.79 23.71 -1.72
N SER A 656 -20.79 24.82 -2.44
CA SER A 656 -19.73 25.19 -3.38
C SER A 656 -18.91 26.36 -2.84
N GLY A 657 -17.57 26.23 -2.86
CA GLY A 657 -16.65 27.27 -2.43
C GLY A 657 -16.68 27.54 -0.92
N VAL A 658 -16.94 26.52 -0.11
CA VAL A 658 -17.11 26.64 1.34
C VAL A 658 -15.98 25.97 2.10
N TYR A 659 -15.37 26.71 3.02
CA TYR A 659 -14.52 26.14 4.07
C TYR A 659 -15.29 26.01 5.38
N THR A 660 -15.08 24.88 6.06
CA THR A 660 -15.65 24.64 7.41
C THR A 660 -14.53 24.50 8.43
N ASP A 661 -14.74 25.09 9.63
CA ASP A 661 -13.85 24.93 10.79
C ASP A 661 -14.16 23.62 11.56
N ARG A 662 -15.32 23.01 11.29
CA ARG A 662 -15.75 21.80 12.01
C ARG A 662 -15.04 20.58 11.43
N HIS A 663 -14.55 19.72 12.33
CA HIS A 663 -13.97 18.45 11.92
C HIS A 663 -15.01 17.57 11.22
N ILE A 664 -14.56 16.89 10.18
CA ILE A 664 -15.22 15.77 9.53
C ILE A 664 -14.38 14.55 9.90
N ARG A 665 -15.01 13.48 10.36
CA ARG A 665 -14.33 12.25 10.79
C ARG A 665 -14.43 11.20 9.68
N GLN A 666 -13.50 10.28 9.62
CA GLN A 666 -13.58 9.16 8.67
C GLN A 666 -14.90 8.39 8.76
N ILE A 667 -15.40 8.15 9.96
CA ILE A 667 -16.69 7.47 10.18
C ILE A 667 -17.89 8.28 9.67
N ASP A 668 -17.74 9.57 9.38
CA ASP A 668 -18.82 10.43 8.87
C ASP A 668 -19.02 10.31 7.36
N VAL A 669 -18.06 9.68 6.62
CA VAL A 669 -18.11 9.59 5.15
C VAL A 669 -19.27 8.67 4.72
N ALA A 670 -19.37 7.45 5.22
CA ALA A 670 -20.44 6.52 4.86
C ALA A 670 -21.85 7.09 5.13
N PRO A 671 -22.16 7.63 6.32
CA PRO A 671 -23.49 8.21 6.57
C PRO A 671 -23.75 9.49 5.76
N THR A 672 -22.72 10.26 5.38
CA THR A 672 -22.86 11.41 4.48
C THR A 672 -23.32 10.96 3.09
N VAL A 673 -22.67 9.93 2.53
CA VAL A 673 -23.04 9.34 1.24
C VAL A 673 -24.45 8.72 1.29
N ALA A 674 -24.76 7.96 2.34
CA ALA A 674 -26.07 7.37 2.53
C ALA A 674 -27.18 8.43 2.59
N ALA A 675 -26.94 9.52 3.31
CA ALA A 675 -27.88 10.63 3.40
C ALA A 675 -28.10 11.32 2.04
N LEU A 676 -27.03 11.56 1.28
CA LEU A 676 -27.12 12.14 -0.06
C LEU A 676 -27.92 11.26 -1.04
N LEU A 677 -27.75 9.95 -0.95
CA LEU A 677 -28.46 8.97 -1.80
C LEU A 677 -29.87 8.65 -1.29
N GLY A 678 -30.27 9.16 -0.12
CA GLY A 678 -31.59 8.88 0.48
C GLY A 678 -31.77 7.45 0.97
N VAL A 679 -30.67 6.72 1.27
CA VAL A 679 -30.72 5.35 1.81
C VAL A 679 -30.52 5.33 3.32
N ARG A 680 -30.77 4.17 3.95
CA ARG A 680 -30.45 3.97 5.35
C ARG A 680 -28.94 3.96 5.59
N PHE A 681 -28.52 4.23 6.80
CA PHE A 681 -27.13 4.05 7.20
C PHE A 681 -26.79 2.56 7.35
N PRO A 682 -25.51 2.15 7.21
CA PRO A 682 -25.07 0.84 7.65
C PRO A 682 -25.49 0.56 9.10
N ALA A 683 -25.80 -0.71 9.42
CA ALA A 683 -26.44 -1.07 10.70
C ALA A 683 -25.59 -0.69 11.92
N GLN A 684 -24.26 -0.76 11.83
CA GLN A 684 -23.33 -0.47 12.93
C GLN A 684 -22.71 0.93 12.84
N CYS A 685 -23.20 1.78 11.94
CA CYS A 685 -22.65 3.12 11.73
C CYS A 685 -22.66 3.96 13.00
N GLU A 686 -21.50 4.49 13.40
CA GLU A 686 -21.31 5.39 14.55
C GLU A 686 -21.16 6.86 14.12
N GLY A 687 -20.91 7.09 12.83
CA GLY A 687 -20.77 8.42 12.26
C GLY A 687 -22.10 9.13 12.04
N ALA A 688 -22.02 10.39 11.67
CA ALA A 688 -23.15 11.21 11.30
C ALA A 688 -22.88 11.95 9.97
N PRO A 689 -23.89 12.29 9.17
CA PRO A 689 -23.69 13.10 7.99
C PRO A 689 -22.96 14.41 8.31
N ALA A 690 -22.03 14.80 7.47
CA ALA A 690 -21.28 16.04 7.61
C ALA A 690 -22.13 17.24 7.19
N TYR A 691 -23.21 17.52 7.92
CA TYR A 691 -24.21 18.53 7.60
C TYR A 691 -23.65 19.92 7.29
N GLN A 692 -22.52 20.29 7.89
CA GLN A 692 -21.88 21.59 7.70
C GLN A 692 -21.45 21.86 6.26
N ILE A 693 -21.23 20.80 5.45
CA ILE A 693 -20.83 20.90 4.04
C ILE A 693 -21.96 20.55 3.07
N LEU A 694 -23.13 20.12 3.57
CA LEU A 694 -24.25 19.75 2.72
C LEU A 694 -25.07 20.99 2.36
N ASP A 695 -25.55 21.03 1.11
CA ASP A 695 -26.41 22.10 0.58
C ASP A 695 -27.88 21.80 0.91
N TRP A 696 -28.19 21.74 2.21
CA TRP A 696 -29.52 21.48 2.75
C TRP A 696 -30.00 22.64 3.62
N GLU A 697 -31.26 22.99 3.49
CA GLU A 697 -31.96 23.78 4.49
C GLU A 697 -32.51 22.82 5.57
N PHE A 698 -32.24 23.09 6.83
CA PHE A 698 -32.70 22.32 7.98
C PHE A 698 -34.06 22.88 8.48
#